data_bfddb38f7c7e32d32877de9c4ece93b9
#
_entry.id   bfddb38f7c7e32d32877de9c4ece93b9
#
_cell.length_a   1.000
_cell.length_b   1.000
_cell.length_c   1.000
_cell.angle_alpha   90.00
_cell.angle_beta   90.00
_cell.angle_gamma   90.00
#
_symmetry.space_group_name_H-M   'P 1'
#
loop_
_entity.id
_entity.type
_entity.pdbx_description
1 polymer ?
#
loop_
_entity_poly.entity_id
_entity_poly.type
_entity_poly.pdbx_seq_one_letter_code
_entity_poly.pdbx_strand_id
1 'polypeptide(L)'
;MEQRTLRRLSSNHTKSEMEENKPTNNESTIHKTTSIRGMFQDWFLDYASYVILERAVPHINDGLKPVQRRILHSMKELEDGRYNKVANIVGNTMKYHPHGDASIAGALVTMGQKDLLIDCQGNWGNILTGDGAAAPRYIEARLSEFALEVVFNPKTTSFHPSYDGRNMEPDTLPIKYPLLLAQGAKGIAVGLACEIFPHNFNELIDASIAILRGEEFSIYPDFPTGGLMEVSKYNDGLRGGRLRVRARIKQIDQRTISITEIPFGTTADSLIESIIKACDKGQLKIKKIDNNTAAEVEINISIPNDTSIDQTIDALYAFTDCELSLSPNSCVIENEKPRFAPVSEILKISTENTVQLLRRELEIALNELNEKWNWISLEKIFIQEGVYKKMEKCTTDQAIDDAIMKGLQPFVKNLIREITLEDVHRLRKIPIDRISKYNSDKADDTLIAIQDDIASTQKDLDNLIDYAIAYFERIKTKYGKDRQRKTEIRNFDVIESTSVAIANEKLYCNYAEGFVGYKLKGEEYVCDCSTMDDVIVIRKDGIFSIRKIQEKEYVGKKILYVGVFKKNDTRTTFNVVYQDGAFGKFYVKRFNITSIIRSKEYDITQGTKGSKIVYLSVNPNGEAEVINVSLKSAPRMKTNRMEYDFAQLAIKSRNAKGNTLTTRVVTSISRKTEGVSTLSAIKVWFDSSVKRLNTDQRGILLGEFASGDKILTLYASGHYRITNYDLSNHFDDDLIKIEKFNPEKPVSVFYIEKESQSIYLKRFLVEPSNKKINIFEEQEGAILKEVSTDWLPRMEFEGKEYEVSELCDIFKCKAKGKRVSKNKDSEIKWLEPAPYEEENENEVPFEEDDDFKSEFNDKETIQGSLF
;
A
#
# COMPACT_ATOMS: atom_id res chain seq x y z
N MET A 1 -46.34 6.22 -9.52
CA MET A 1 -47.19 7.41 -9.63
C MET A 1 -46.41 8.73 -9.42
N GLU A 2 -45.34 8.73 -8.66
CA GLU A 2 -44.53 9.94 -8.41
C GLU A 2 -43.66 10.38 -9.59
N GLN A 3 -43.17 9.46 -10.43
CA GLN A 3 -42.37 9.79 -11.62
C GLN A 3 -43.14 10.55 -12.74
N ARG A 4 -44.49 10.50 -12.71
CA ARG A 4 -45.30 11.31 -13.64
C ARG A 4 -45.48 12.76 -13.21
N THR A 5 -45.25 13.09 -11.95
CA THR A 5 -45.47 14.42 -11.40
C THR A 5 -44.27 15.33 -11.68
N LEU A 6 -43.04 14.81 -11.65
CA LEU A 6 -41.82 15.57 -11.92
C LEU A 6 -41.64 15.93 -13.41
N ARG A 7 -42.05 15.01 -14.33
CA ARG A 7 -42.05 15.32 -15.77
C ARG A 7 -43.13 16.34 -16.19
N ARG A 8 -44.19 16.53 -15.41
CA ARG A 8 -45.21 17.54 -15.67
C ARG A 8 -44.80 18.95 -15.24
N LEU A 9 -43.90 19.07 -14.30
CA LEU A 9 -43.39 20.39 -13.82
C LEU A 9 -42.38 21.01 -14.78
N SER A 10 -41.55 20.22 -15.50
CA SER A 10 -40.61 20.72 -16.51
C SER A 10 -41.25 21.11 -17.85
N SER A 11 -42.40 20.49 -18.23
CA SER A 11 -43.12 20.80 -19.48
C SER A 11 -44.11 21.97 -19.39
N ASN A 12 -44.48 22.37 -18.17
CA ASN A 12 -45.43 23.49 -18.00
C ASN A 12 -44.75 24.85 -17.90
N HIS A 13 -43.42 24.93 -17.67
CA HIS A 13 -42.74 26.21 -17.64
C HIS A 13 -42.40 26.80 -19.00
N THR A 14 -42.37 25.98 -20.06
CA THR A 14 -42.07 26.41 -21.43
C THR A 14 -43.30 26.78 -22.27
N LYS A 15 -44.51 26.58 -21.78
CA LYS A 15 -45.76 26.89 -22.52
C LYS A 15 -46.51 28.14 -22.03
N SER A 16 -46.12 28.74 -20.91
CA SER A 16 -46.77 29.92 -20.37
C SER A 16 -46.17 31.27 -20.77
N GLU A 17 -45.05 31.27 -21.50
CA GLU A 17 -44.37 32.52 -21.91
C GLU A 17 -44.58 32.93 -23.37
N MET A 18 -45.47 32.28 -24.14
CA MET A 18 -45.69 32.65 -25.57
C MET A 18 -47.07 33.21 -25.93
N GLU A 19 -47.96 33.48 -25.01
CA GLU A 19 -49.22 34.17 -25.29
C GLU A 19 -49.45 35.32 -24.32
N GLU A 20 -48.81 36.45 -24.56
CA GLU A 20 -49.34 37.79 -24.22
C GLU A 20 -48.36 38.89 -24.66
N ASN A 21 -48.50 39.32 -25.90
CA ASN A 21 -47.98 40.60 -26.30
C ASN A 21 -49.03 41.30 -27.24
N LYS A 22 -49.88 42.08 -26.61
CA LYS A 22 -50.52 43.23 -27.27
C LYS A 22 -50.28 44.49 -26.44
N PRO A 23 -49.88 45.61 -27.03
CA PRO A 23 -49.40 46.74 -26.27
C PRO A 23 -50.58 47.62 -25.80
N THR A 24 -50.67 47.87 -24.51
CA THR A 24 -51.34 49.01 -23.93
C THR A 24 -50.36 49.81 -23.06
N ASN A 25 -50.32 51.11 -23.36
CA ASN A 25 -49.47 52.13 -22.75
C ASN A 25 -49.61 52.22 -21.21
N ASN A 26 -48.53 52.63 -20.65
CA ASN A 26 -48.33 53.24 -19.34
C ASN A 26 -48.46 52.30 -18.11
N GLU A 27 -47.31 51.96 -17.53
CA GLU A 27 -46.92 52.31 -16.19
C GLU A 27 -45.72 51.44 -15.70
N SER A 28 -44.72 52.16 -15.18
CA SER A 28 -43.66 51.67 -14.32
C SER A 28 -43.13 50.26 -14.56
N THR A 29 -41.98 50.18 -15.19
CA THR A 29 -41.09 49.01 -15.18
C THR A 29 -40.80 48.57 -13.76
N ILE A 30 -41.63 47.71 -13.20
CA ILE A 30 -41.26 46.90 -12.02
C ILE A 30 -40.18 45.91 -12.51
N HIS A 31 -38.92 46.28 -12.30
CA HIS A 31 -37.86 45.31 -12.36
C HIS A 31 -38.19 44.19 -11.34
N LYS A 32 -38.63 43.04 -11.79
CA LYS A 32 -38.65 41.81 -10.98
C LYS A 32 -37.21 41.56 -10.54
N THR A 33 -36.81 42.05 -9.39
CA THR A 33 -35.57 41.71 -8.72
C THR A 33 -35.73 40.29 -8.23
N THR A 34 -35.33 39.33 -9.07
CA THR A 34 -35.19 37.94 -8.62
C THR A 34 -34.08 37.91 -7.57
N SER A 35 -34.42 37.50 -6.36
CA SER A 35 -33.45 37.43 -5.27
C SER A 35 -32.29 36.54 -5.72
N ILE A 36 -31.05 37.05 -5.65
CA ILE A 36 -29.81 36.26 -5.91
C ILE A 36 -29.83 34.93 -5.13
N ARG A 37 -30.48 34.92 -3.96
CA ARG A 37 -30.64 33.73 -3.13
C ARG A 37 -31.49 32.63 -3.81
N GLY A 38 -32.55 32.96 -4.52
CA GLY A 38 -33.35 31.99 -5.30
C GLY A 38 -32.58 31.45 -6.48
N MET A 39 -31.85 32.31 -7.22
CA MET A 39 -30.97 31.85 -8.31
C MET A 39 -29.88 30.91 -7.83
N PHE A 40 -29.24 31.21 -6.68
CA PHE A 40 -28.24 30.35 -6.09
C PHE A 40 -28.84 29.01 -5.63
N GLN A 41 -30.03 29.02 -5.06
CA GLN A 41 -30.65 27.82 -4.53
C GLN A 41 -31.13 26.89 -5.63
N ASP A 42 -31.81 27.38 -6.65
CA ASP A 42 -32.39 26.52 -7.69
C ASP A 42 -31.35 26.14 -8.74
N TRP A 43 -30.63 27.07 -9.33
CA TRP A 43 -29.66 26.79 -10.40
C TRP A 43 -28.41 26.05 -9.90
N PHE A 44 -27.96 26.36 -8.68
CA PHE A 44 -26.81 25.68 -8.09
C PHE A 44 -27.15 24.23 -7.72
N LEU A 45 -28.34 23.97 -7.19
CA LEU A 45 -28.78 22.61 -6.89
C LEU A 45 -28.95 21.79 -8.16
N ASP A 46 -29.58 22.35 -9.21
CA ASP A 46 -29.72 21.67 -10.51
C ASP A 46 -28.35 21.35 -11.12
N TYR A 47 -27.45 22.32 -11.14
CA TYR A 47 -26.09 22.09 -11.62
C TYR A 47 -25.31 21.09 -10.78
N ALA A 48 -25.38 21.15 -9.45
CA ALA A 48 -24.73 20.22 -8.54
C ALA A 48 -25.25 18.79 -8.73
N SER A 49 -26.58 18.64 -8.85
CA SER A 49 -27.24 17.37 -9.13
C SER A 49 -26.78 16.79 -10.46
N TYR A 50 -26.79 17.62 -11.51
CA TYR A 50 -26.30 17.20 -12.83
C TYR A 50 -24.84 16.74 -12.80
N VAL A 51 -23.94 17.49 -12.13
CA VAL A 51 -22.52 17.09 -12.06
C VAL A 51 -22.33 15.80 -11.27
N ILE A 52 -23.13 15.57 -10.23
CA ILE A 52 -23.05 14.34 -9.44
C ILE A 52 -23.56 13.14 -10.25
N LEU A 53 -24.76 13.22 -10.80
CA LEU A 53 -25.45 12.10 -11.43
C LEU A 53 -24.95 11.81 -12.84
N GLU A 54 -24.68 12.86 -13.63
CA GLU A 54 -24.45 12.74 -15.07
C GLU A 54 -22.97 12.93 -15.48
N ARG A 55 -22.04 13.09 -14.52
CA ARG A 55 -20.64 13.34 -14.88
C ARG A 55 -19.61 12.65 -13.98
N ALA A 56 -19.67 12.88 -12.65
CA ALA A 56 -18.54 12.62 -11.78
C ALA A 56 -18.55 11.24 -11.11
N VAL A 57 -19.72 10.73 -10.76
CA VAL A 57 -19.89 9.52 -9.95
C VAL A 57 -20.32 8.34 -10.83
N PRO A 58 -19.71 7.16 -10.70
CA PRO A 58 -20.10 5.96 -11.46
C PRO A 58 -21.40 5.37 -10.94
N HIS A 59 -22.16 4.71 -11.82
CA HIS A 59 -23.37 3.98 -11.47
C HIS A 59 -23.03 2.60 -10.87
N ILE A 60 -23.78 2.16 -9.82
CA ILE A 60 -23.49 0.92 -9.10
C ILE A 60 -23.62 -0.34 -9.98
N ASN A 61 -24.58 -0.36 -10.92
CA ASN A 61 -24.89 -1.56 -11.71
C ASN A 61 -23.82 -1.89 -12.77
N ASP A 62 -23.21 -0.88 -13.40
CA ASP A 62 -22.21 -1.09 -14.46
C ASP A 62 -20.83 -0.51 -14.13
N GLY A 63 -20.72 0.24 -13.03
CA GLY A 63 -19.46 0.86 -12.60
C GLY A 63 -18.94 1.96 -13.51
N LEU A 64 -19.76 2.46 -14.42
CA LEU A 64 -19.39 3.42 -15.45
C LEU A 64 -19.96 4.82 -15.16
N LYS A 65 -19.19 5.82 -15.53
CA LYS A 65 -19.71 7.18 -15.70
C LYS A 65 -20.48 7.29 -17.03
N PRO A 66 -21.44 8.22 -17.17
CA PRO A 66 -22.21 8.36 -18.40
C PRO A 66 -21.35 8.49 -19.66
N VAL A 67 -20.27 9.28 -19.65
CA VAL A 67 -19.37 9.42 -20.80
C VAL A 67 -18.71 8.08 -21.19
N GLN A 68 -18.31 7.27 -20.21
CA GLN A 68 -17.67 5.97 -20.44
C GLN A 68 -18.67 4.97 -21.05
N ARG A 69 -19.89 4.94 -20.53
CA ARG A 69 -21.00 4.12 -21.07
C ARG A 69 -21.33 4.49 -22.52
N ARG A 70 -21.41 5.79 -22.83
CA ARG A 70 -21.65 6.31 -24.18
C ARG A 70 -20.52 5.96 -25.14
N ILE A 71 -19.25 6.02 -24.69
CA ILE A 71 -18.09 5.58 -25.48
C ILE A 71 -18.20 4.10 -25.83
N LEU A 72 -18.45 3.24 -24.85
CA LEU A 72 -18.55 1.79 -25.07
C LEU A 72 -19.73 1.45 -25.98
N HIS A 73 -20.89 2.13 -25.80
CA HIS A 73 -22.04 1.98 -26.66
C HIS A 73 -21.70 2.39 -28.13
N SER A 74 -21.07 3.52 -28.33
CA SER A 74 -20.61 4.00 -29.62
C SER A 74 -19.60 3.06 -30.27
N MET A 75 -18.64 2.53 -29.48
CA MET A 75 -17.69 1.53 -29.98
C MET A 75 -18.39 0.24 -30.40
N LYS A 76 -19.46 -0.17 -29.69
CA LYS A 76 -20.25 -1.36 -30.05
C LYS A 76 -21.03 -1.16 -31.37
N GLU A 77 -21.52 0.03 -31.62
CA GLU A 77 -22.14 0.35 -32.91
C GLU A 77 -21.14 0.27 -34.10
N LEU A 78 -19.88 0.63 -33.86
CA LEU A 78 -18.81 0.63 -34.85
C LEU A 78 -18.06 -0.72 -34.94
N GLU A 79 -18.47 -1.71 -34.15
CA GLU A 79 -17.75 -2.98 -34.01
C GLU A 79 -17.84 -3.85 -35.28
N ASP A 80 -16.72 -4.01 -35.97
CA ASP A 80 -16.55 -4.88 -37.14
C ASP A 80 -15.32 -5.78 -37.05
N GLY A 81 -14.71 -5.91 -35.86
CA GLY A 81 -13.49 -6.67 -35.59
C GLY A 81 -12.19 -5.91 -35.86
N ARG A 82 -12.25 -4.72 -36.45
CA ARG A 82 -11.07 -3.94 -36.82
C ARG A 82 -10.85 -2.77 -35.87
N TYR A 83 -9.63 -2.26 -35.89
CA TYR A 83 -9.32 -1.02 -35.17
C TYR A 83 -9.96 0.19 -35.88
N ASN A 84 -10.59 1.04 -35.10
CA ASN A 84 -11.15 2.32 -35.51
C ASN A 84 -10.29 3.48 -35.02
N LYS A 85 -10.13 4.53 -35.83
CA LYS A 85 -9.51 5.78 -35.39
C LYS A 85 -10.27 6.34 -34.19
N VAL A 86 -9.53 6.71 -33.12
CA VAL A 86 -10.14 7.34 -31.94
C VAL A 86 -10.98 8.56 -32.32
N ALA A 87 -10.55 9.34 -33.33
CA ALA A 87 -11.34 10.46 -33.85
C ALA A 87 -12.73 10.04 -34.36
N ASN A 88 -12.86 8.87 -35.00
CA ASN A 88 -14.15 8.34 -35.47
C ASN A 88 -15.05 7.92 -34.32
N ILE A 89 -14.46 7.25 -33.32
CA ILE A 89 -15.16 6.84 -32.08
C ILE A 89 -15.68 8.08 -31.34
N VAL A 90 -14.84 9.09 -31.18
CA VAL A 90 -15.21 10.37 -30.57
C VAL A 90 -16.36 11.03 -31.33
N GLY A 91 -16.26 11.14 -32.67
CA GLY A 91 -17.31 11.71 -33.52
C GLY A 91 -18.64 10.94 -33.39
N ASN A 92 -18.60 9.59 -33.35
CA ASN A 92 -19.79 8.78 -33.15
C ASN A 92 -20.40 8.96 -31.74
N THR A 93 -19.55 9.08 -30.70
CA THR A 93 -20.00 9.27 -29.33
C THR A 93 -20.71 10.62 -29.11
N MET A 94 -20.38 11.65 -29.90
CA MET A 94 -21.06 12.96 -29.84
C MET A 94 -22.56 12.90 -30.12
N LYS A 95 -23.09 11.83 -30.76
CA LYS A 95 -24.52 11.58 -30.89
C LYS A 95 -25.23 11.44 -29.53
N TYR A 96 -24.49 11.03 -28.52
CA TYR A 96 -24.99 10.70 -27.18
C TYR A 96 -24.51 11.66 -26.11
N HIS A 97 -23.30 12.26 -26.28
CA HIS A 97 -22.65 13.06 -25.24
C HIS A 97 -22.67 14.55 -25.61
N PRO A 98 -23.43 15.42 -24.88
CA PRO A 98 -23.63 16.82 -25.23
C PRO A 98 -22.46 17.74 -24.84
N HIS A 99 -21.22 17.21 -24.79
CA HIS A 99 -20.01 17.95 -24.40
C HIS A 99 -18.94 17.84 -25.50
N GLY A 100 -17.91 18.70 -25.42
CA GLY A 100 -16.86 18.78 -26.42
C GLY A 100 -16.07 17.47 -26.62
N ASP A 101 -15.58 17.27 -27.82
CA ASP A 101 -14.78 16.11 -28.28
C ASP A 101 -13.56 15.81 -27.42
N ALA A 102 -12.90 16.86 -26.89
CA ALA A 102 -11.75 16.71 -26.01
C ALA A 102 -12.07 15.92 -24.70
N SER A 103 -13.29 16.10 -24.18
CA SER A 103 -13.73 15.36 -22.97
C SER A 103 -13.94 13.88 -23.26
N ILE A 104 -14.48 13.55 -24.44
CA ILE A 104 -14.68 12.18 -24.89
C ILE A 104 -13.32 11.51 -25.18
N ALA A 105 -12.44 12.22 -25.90
CA ALA A 105 -11.10 11.71 -26.21
C ALA A 105 -10.29 11.42 -24.94
N GLY A 106 -10.31 12.34 -23.97
CA GLY A 106 -9.62 12.15 -22.69
C GLY A 106 -10.17 10.97 -21.89
N ALA A 107 -11.50 10.79 -21.86
CA ALA A 107 -12.14 9.65 -21.22
C ALA A 107 -11.76 8.32 -21.91
N LEU A 108 -11.78 8.29 -23.25
CA LEU A 108 -11.40 7.11 -24.03
C LEU A 108 -9.93 6.73 -23.81
N VAL A 109 -9.02 7.71 -23.80
CA VAL A 109 -7.59 7.48 -23.49
C VAL A 109 -7.42 6.88 -22.10
N THR A 110 -8.09 7.46 -21.09
CA THR A 110 -8.03 6.93 -19.70
C THR A 110 -8.57 5.50 -19.61
N MET A 111 -9.62 5.16 -20.35
CA MET A 111 -10.15 3.80 -20.40
C MET A 111 -9.19 2.84 -21.10
N GLY A 112 -8.55 3.25 -22.19
CA GLY A 112 -7.56 2.45 -22.90
C GLY A 112 -6.32 2.15 -22.07
N GLN A 113 -5.83 3.12 -21.31
CA GLN A 113 -4.68 2.97 -20.43
C GLN A 113 -4.91 1.95 -19.26
N LYS A 114 -6.17 1.59 -18.99
CA LYS A 114 -6.51 0.56 -17.99
C LYS A 114 -6.41 -0.87 -18.49
N ASP A 115 -6.15 -1.07 -19.77
CA ASP A 115 -5.86 -2.37 -20.41
C ASP A 115 -6.85 -3.49 -20.06
N LEU A 116 -8.15 -3.21 -20.13
CA LEU A 116 -9.19 -4.19 -19.84
C LEU A 116 -10.29 -4.24 -20.90
N LEU A 117 -10.91 -3.10 -21.19
CA LEU A 117 -12.08 -3.02 -22.08
C LEU A 117 -11.74 -2.69 -23.53
N ILE A 118 -10.58 -2.10 -23.77
CA ILE A 118 -10.21 -1.50 -25.06
C ILE A 118 -8.80 -1.97 -25.43
N ASP A 119 -8.71 -2.59 -26.61
CA ASP A 119 -7.43 -2.86 -27.26
C ASP A 119 -6.96 -1.57 -27.93
N CYS A 120 -5.73 -1.18 -27.62
CA CYS A 120 -5.13 0.08 -28.05
C CYS A 120 -4.05 -0.14 -29.11
N GLN A 121 -4.03 0.70 -30.15
CA GLN A 121 -2.96 0.75 -31.14
C GLN A 121 -2.43 2.16 -31.31
N GLY A 122 -1.10 2.31 -31.35
CA GLY A 122 -0.42 3.59 -31.40
C GLY A 122 0.04 4.09 -30.03
N ASN A 123 0.37 5.36 -29.91
CA ASN A 123 0.86 5.96 -28.68
C ASN A 123 -0.31 6.47 -27.81
N TRP A 124 -0.68 5.73 -26.80
CA TRP A 124 -1.72 6.07 -25.82
C TRP A 124 -1.21 6.77 -24.57
N GLY A 125 0.05 7.24 -24.61
CA GLY A 125 0.74 7.79 -23.46
C GLY A 125 1.32 6.69 -22.56
N ASN A 126 1.96 7.11 -21.48
CA ASN A 126 2.54 6.20 -20.51
C ASN A 126 2.24 6.70 -19.09
N ILE A 127 1.57 5.87 -18.29
CA ILE A 127 1.20 6.20 -16.91
C ILE A 127 2.42 6.25 -15.97
N LEU A 128 3.54 5.63 -16.35
CA LEU A 128 4.77 5.60 -15.54
C LEU A 128 5.63 6.84 -15.77
N THR A 129 5.78 7.27 -17.03
CA THR A 129 6.56 8.48 -17.36
C THR A 129 5.71 9.76 -17.24
N GLY A 130 4.40 9.66 -17.45
CA GLY A 130 3.48 10.79 -17.51
C GLY A 130 3.30 11.36 -18.91
N ASP A 131 3.85 10.70 -19.93
CA ASP A 131 3.68 11.10 -21.32
C ASP A 131 2.22 11.08 -21.75
N GLY A 132 1.77 12.12 -22.43
CA GLY A 132 0.43 12.23 -22.97
C GLY A 132 0.23 11.34 -24.21
N ALA A 133 -1.04 10.95 -24.46
CA ALA A 133 -1.40 10.23 -25.68
C ALA A 133 -1.24 11.10 -26.92
N ALA A 134 -0.97 10.47 -28.07
CA ALA A 134 -1.00 11.13 -29.37
C ALA A 134 -2.42 11.63 -29.71
N ALA A 135 -2.52 12.58 -30.66
CA ALA A 135 -3.81 13.13 -31.06
C ALA A 135 -4.76 12.02 -31.59
N PRO A 136 -6.09 12.14 -31.36
CA PRO A 136 -7.09 11.12 -31.72
C PRO A 136 -7.07 10.61 -33.14
N ARG A 137 -6.55 11.40 -34.09
CA ARG A 137 -6.40 11.02 -35.51
C ARG A 137 -5.27 10.01 -35.77
N TYR A 138 -4.35 9.82 -34.83
CA TYR A 138 -3.20 8.92 -35.01
C TYR A 138 -3.36 7.58 -34.29
N ILE A 139 -4.11 7.55 -33.20
CA ILE A 139 -4.31 6.36 -32.38
C ILE A 139 -5.61 5.65 -32.76
N GLU A 140 -5.64 4.35 -32.54
CA GLU A 140 -6.75 3.48 -32.91
C GLU A 140 -7.17 2.61 -31.72
N ALA A 141 -8.45 2.26 -31.68
CA ALA A 141 -9.04 1.44 -30.63
C ALA A 141 -10.07 0.46 -31.19
N ARG A 142 -10.23 -0.66 -30.52
CA ARG A 142 -11.37 -1.55 -30.68
C ARG A 142 -11.78 -2.12 -29.31
N LEU A 143 -12.95 -2.71 -29.22
CA LEU A 143 -13.35 -3.43 -28.01
C LEU A 143 -12.50 -4.68 -27.84
N SER A 144 -12.06 -4.95 -26.61
CA SER A 144 -11.36 -6.21 -26.29
C SER A 144 -12.32 -7.39 -26.33
N GLU A 145 -11.78 -8.61 -26.48
CA GLU A 145 -12.60 -9.84 -26.38
C GLU A 145 -13.31 -9.94 -25.04
N PHE A 146 -12.66 -9.52 -23.98
CA PHE A 146 -13.26 -9.45 -22.64
C PHE A 146 -14.47 -8.49 -22.63
N ALA A 147 -14.34 -7.31 -23.21
CA ALA A 147 -15.45 -6.36 -23.27
C ALA A 147 -16.62 -6.89 -24.09
N LEU A 148 -16.36 -7.52 -25.23
CA LEU A 148 -17.40 -8.09 -26.07
C LEU A 148 -18.19 -9.20 -25.38
N GLU A 149 -17.53 -10.00 -24.54
CA GLU A 149 -18.17 -11.12 -23.83
C GLU A 149 -18.90 -10.69 -22.54
N VAL A 150 -18.33 -9.72 -21.81
CA VAL A 150 -18.76 -9.40 -20.44
C VAL A 150 -19.70 -8.20 -20.36
N VAL A 151 -19.55 -7.23 -21.30
CA VAL A 151 -20.19 -5.92 -21.19
C VAL A 151 -21.53 -5.85 -21.93
N PHE A 152 -21.67 -6.55 -23.04
CA PHE A 152 -22.78 -6.32 -23.97
C PHE A 152 -23.72 -7.52 -24.08
N ASN A 153 -25.00 -7.26 -23.91
CA ASN A 153 -26.07 -8.14 -24.32
C ASN A 153 -27.32 -7.29 -24.64
N PRO A 154 -27.67 -7.11 -25.91
CA PRO A 154 -28.81 -6.26 -26.32
C PRO A 154 -30.16 -6.77 -25.79
N LYS A 155 -30.30 -8.06 -25.52
CA LYS A 155 -31.54 -8.65 -24.98
C LYS A 155 -31.81 -8.32 -23.52
N THR A 156 -30.76 -8.01 -22.78
CA THR A 156 -30.84 -7.64 -21.34
C THR A 156 -30.62 -6.17 -21.07
N THR A 157 -30.34 -5.36 -22.12
CA THR A 157 -30.08 -3.93 -22.00
C THR A 157 -31.38 -3.13 -22.14
N SER A 158 -31.62 -2.19 -21.22
CA SER A 158 -32.66 -1.18 -21.31
C SER A 158 -32.11 0.08 -21.99
N PHE A 159 -32.91 0.74 -22.81
CA PHE A 159 -32.52 1.93 -23.56
C PHE A 159 -33.48 3.08 -23.30
N HIS A 160 -32.95 4.31 -23.34
CA HIS A 160 -33.71 5.56 -23.32
C HIS A 160 -33.25 6.50 -24.46
N PRO A 161 -34.06 7.50 -24.86
CA PRO A 161 -33.66 8.46 -25.89
C PRO A 161 -32.47 9.30 -25.44
N SER A 162 -31.51 9.55 -26.37
CA SER A 162 -30.40 10.47 -26.16
C SER A 162 -30.86 11.90 -25.86
N TYR A 163 -29.96 12.79 -25.47
CA TYR A 163 -30.26 14.19 -25.11
C TYR A 163 -31.04 14.98 -26.22
N ASP A 164 -30.85 14.62 -27.48
CA ASP A 164 -31.53 15.23 -28.63
C ASP A 164 -32.76 14.44 -29.10
N GLY A 165 -33.03 13.27 -28.46
CA GLY A 165 -34.16 12.40 -28.79
C GLY A 165 -34.05 11.63 -30.12
N ARG A 166 -32.90 11.71 -30.82
CA ARG A 166 -32.73 11.10 -32.15
C ARG A 166 -32.18 9.69 -32.09
N ASN A 167 -31.47 9.36 -31.05
CA ASN A 167 -30.82 8.07 -30.89
C ASN A 167 -31.26 7.43 -29.56
N MET A 168 -30.97 6.16 -29.40
CA MET A 168 -31.22 5.43 -28.16
C MET A 168 -29.89 5.10 -27.48
N GLU A 169 -29.77 5.42 -26.19
CA GLU A 169 -28.59 5.08 -25.39
C GLU A 169 -28.97 4.16 -24.22
N PRO A 170 -28.05 3.29 -23.74
CA PRO A 170 -28.34 2.37 -22.64
C PRO A 170 -28.48 3.09 -21.31
N ASP A 171 -29.47 2.70 -20.49
CA ASP A 171 -29.58 3.15 -19.09
C ASP A 171 -28.36 2.74 -18.31
N THR A 172 -28.04 1.45 -18.33
CA THR A 172 -26.80 0.85 -17.84
C THR A 172 -26.43 -0.32 -18.75
N LEU A 173 -25.15 -0.67 -18.82
CA LEU A 173 -24.69 -1.85 -19.53
C LEU A 173 -24.78 -3.10 -18.64
N PRO A 174 -25.19 -4.27 -19.19
CA PRO A 174 -25.33 -5.50 -18.41
C PRO A 174 -24.00 -6.18 -18.16
N ILE A 175 -23.18 -5.57 -17.33
CA ILE A 175 -21.80 -6.00 -17.07
C ILE A 175 -21.79 -7.14 -16.04
N LYS A 176 -21.24 -8.28 -16.44
CA LYS A 176 -21.17 -9.51 -15.65
C LYS A 176 -19.81 -9.70 -14.99
N TYR A 177 -19.29 -8.64 -14.37
CA TYR A 177 -17.98 -8.60 -13.71
C TYR A 177 -17.90 -7.34 -12.82
N PRO A 178 -17.21 -7.33 -11.68
CA PRO A 178 -17.08 -6.17 -10.80
C PRO A 178 -16.15 -5.08 -11.38
N LEU A 179 -16.57 -4.52 -12.53
CA LEU A 179 -15.79 -3.60 -13.35
C LEU A 179 -15.38 -2.33 -12.59
N LEU A 180 -16.28 -1.78 -11.76
CA LEU A 180 -16.00 -0.58 -10.98
C LEU A 180 -14.75 -0.76 -10.11
N LEU A 181 -14.65 -1.90 -9.43
CA LEU A 181 -13.55 -2.19 -8.54
C LEU A 181 -12.27 -2.55 -9.32
N ALA A 182 -12.40 -3.23 -10.46
CA ALA A 182 -11.24 -3.55 -11.30
C ALA A 182 -10.58 -2.30 -11.89
N GLN A 183 -11.38 -1.33 -12.33
CA GLN A 183 -10.87 -0.13 -12.97
C GLN A 183 -10.66 1.05 -12.02
N GLY A 184 -11.31 1.03 -10.86
CA GLY A 184 -11.40 2.18 -9.98
C GLY A 184 -12.11 3.38 -10.63
N ALA A 185 -12.45 4.36 -9.82
CA ALA A 185 -13.08 5.59 -10.27
C ALA A 185 -12.62 6.79 -9.46
N LYS A 186 -12.29 7.88 -10.15
CA LYS A 186 -11.99 9.17 -9.53
C LYS A 186 -12.89 10.24 -10.13
N GLY A 187 -13.60 10.99 -9.28
CA GLY A 187 -14.49 12.04 -9.72
C GLY A 187 -14.61 13.15 -8.69
N ILE A 188 -14.65 14.39 -9.17
CA ILE A 188 -14.84 15.57 -8.35
C ILE A 188 -16.15 16.20 -8.80
N ALA A 189 -17.12 16.29 -7.90
CA ALA A 189 -18.39 16.92 -8.10
C ALA A 189 -18.54 18.15 -7.19
N VAL A 190 -19.71 18.76 -7.21
CA VAL A 190 -20.02 19.91 -6.34
C VAL A 190 -20.38 19.37 -4.95
N GLY A 191 -19.55 19.68 -3.95
CA GLY A 191 -19.77 19.25 -2.57
C GLY A 191 -19.50 17.75 -2.30
N LEU A 192 -19.13 16.98 -3.33
CA LEU A 192 -18.90 15.55 -3.25
C LEU A 192 -17.69 15.15 -4.10
N ALA A 193 -16.91 14.20 -3.61
CA ALA A 193 -15.83 13.55 -4.37
C ALA A 193 -15.98 12.04 -4.28
N CYS A 194 -15.58 11.33 -5.33
CA CYS A 194 -15.47 9.88 -5.38
C CYS A 194 -14.03 9.50 -5.65
N GLU A 195 -13.47 8.59 -4.86
CA GLU A 195 -12.13 8.02 -5.04
C GLU A 195 -12.19 6.53 -4.71
N ILE A 196 -12.39 5.69 -5.72
CA ILE A 196 -12.38 4.23 -5.62
C ILE A 196 -11.10 3.75 -6.30
N PHE A 197 -10.24 3.06 -5.57
CA PHE A 197 -8.99 2.54 -6.10
C PHE A 197 -9.21 1.26 -6.92
N PRO A 198 -8.35 0.97 -7.92
CA PRO A 198 -8.41 -0.29 -8.67
C PRO A 198 -8.01 -1.47 -7.79
N HIS A 199 -8.58 -2.64 -8.09
CA HIS A 199 -8.32 -3.91 -7.42
C HIS A 199 -7.88 -4.97 -8.43
N ASN A 200 -7.25 -6.03 -7.95
CA ASN A 200 -6.75 -7.10 -8.80
C ASN A 200 -7.87 -7.89 -9.48
N PHE A 201 -7.70 -8.15 -10.77
CA PHE A 201 -8.66 -8.87 -11.61
C PHE A 201 -9.02 -10.25 -11.06
N ASN A 202 -8.02 -11.04 -10.71
CA ASN A 202 -8.20 -12.41 -10.22
C ASN A 202 -8.79 -12.45 -8.82
N GLU A 203 -8.31 -11.58 -7.92
CA GLU A 203 -8.81 -11.47 -6.55
C GLU A 203 -10.27 -11.06 -6.49
N LEU A 204 -10.72 -10.19 -7.39
CA LEU A 204 -12.14 -9.83 -7.50
C LEU A 204 -13.00 -11.01 -7.90
N ILE A 205 -12.52 -11.88 -8.81
CA ILE A 205 -13.22 -13.10 -9.20
C ILE A 205 -13.24 -14.09 -8.02
N ASP A 206 -12.10 -14.30 -7.35
CA ASP A 206 -12.02 -15.20 -6.20
C ASP A 206 -12.94 -14.76 -5.07
N ALA A 207 -12.96 -13.45 -4.78
CA ALA A 207 -13.87 -12.88 -3.79
C ALA A 207 -15.35 -12.99 -4.22
N SER A 208 -15.67 -12.84 -5.52
CA SER A 208 -17.04 -13.07 -6.02
C SER A 208 -17.47 -14.53 -5.86
N ILE A 209 -16.57 -15.48 -6.11
CA ILE A 209 -16.84 -16.91 -5.88
C ILE A 209 -17.01 -17.19 -4.37
N ALA A 210 -16.17 -16.60 -3.51
CA ALA A 210 -16.31 -16.73 -2.07
C ALA A 210 -17.67 -16.19 -1.57
N ILE A 211 -18.13 -15.03 -2.10
CA ILE A 211 -19.45 -14.48 -1.79
C ILE A 211 -20.56 -15.47 -2.16
N LEU A 212 -20.50 -16.09 -3.35
CA LEU A 212 -21.51 -17.06 -3.80
C LEU A 212 -21.51 -18.34 -2.96
N ARG A 213 -20.38 -18.74 -2.42
CA ARG A 213 -20.24 -19.87 -1.48
C ARG A 213 -20.60 -19.52 -0.04
N GLY A 214 -20.79 -18.23 0.29
CA GLY A 214 -21.03 -17.76 1.65
C GLY A 214 -19.78 -17.76 2.53
N GLU A 215 -18.59 -17.71 1.93
CA GLU A 215 -17.31 -17.67 2.60
C GLU A 215 -16.87 -16.22 2.94
N GLU A 216 -16.02 -16.06 3.93
CA GLU A 216 -15.42 -14.76 4.24
C GLU A 216 -14.39 -14.38 3.17
N PHE A 217 -14.32 -13.10 2.85
CA PHE A 217 -13.36 -12.56 1.90
C PHE A 217 -12.80 -11.22 2.36
N SER A 218 -11.62 -10.90 1.89
CA SER A 218 -11.00 -9.58 2.04
C SER A 218 -10.35 -9.16 0.73
N ILE A 219 -10.55 -7.91 0.33
CA ILE A 219 -9.93 -7.36 -0.88
C ILE A 219 -9.30 -6.02 -0.57
N TYR A 220 -8.16 -5.78 -1.20
CA TYR A 220 -7.41 -4.54 -1.07
C TYR A 220 -7.03 -4.02 -2.45
N PRO A 221 -6.85 -2.71 -2.61
CA PRO A 221 -6.42 -2.13 -3.87
C PRO A 221 -5.17 -2.80 -4.44
N ASP A 222 -5.07 -2.80 -5.76
CA ASP A 222 -3.89 -3.23 -6.51
C ASP A 222 -3.61 -2.20 -7.59
N PHE A 223 -2.41 -1.63 -7.56
CA PHE A 223 -2.06 -0.50 -8.42
C PHE A 223 -1.24 -0.95 -9.64
N PRO A 224 -1.53 -0.43 -10.82
CA PRO A 224 -0.79 -0.78 -12.03
C PRO A 224 0.69 -0.39 -11.98
N THR A 225 1.04 0.56 -11.13
CA THR A 225 2.42 1.03 -10.89
C THR A 225 3.22 0.14 -9.92
N GLY A 226 2.60 -0.86 -9.30
CA GLY A 226 3.23 -1.70 -8.27
C GLY A 226 3.46 -0.95 -6.95
N GLY A 227 4.62 -1.15 -6.36
CA GLY A 227 5.04 -0.56 -5.08
C GLY A 227 4.61 -1.35 -3.85
N LEU A 228 4.81 -0.73 -2.69
CA LEU A 228 4.46 -1.28 -1.39
C LEU A 228 3.23 -0.55 -0.84
N MET A 229 2.36 -1.25 -0.12
CA MET A 229 1.14 -0.66 0.43
C MET A 229 0.85 -1.14 1.85
N GLU A 230 0.58 -0.20 2.76
CA GLU A 230 0.07 -0.46 4.10
C GLU A 230 -1.45 -0.25 4.15
N VAL A 231 -2.16 -1.29 4.54
CA VAL A 231 -3.63 -1.35 4.52
C VAL A 231 -4.30 -1.27 5.90
N SER A 232 -3.52 -1.18 6.98
CA SER A 232 -4.02 -1.23 8.38
C SER A 232 -5.14 -0.22 8.68
N LYS A 233 -5.21 0.88 7.93
CA LYS A 233 -6.20 1.96 8.08
C LYS A 233 -7.07 2.15 6.83
N TYR A 234 -7.23 1.13 6.00
CA TYR A 234 -7.97 1.24 4.73
C TYR A 234 -9.46 1.56 4.92
N ASN A 235 -10.09 1.09 5.99
CA ASN A 235 -11.51 1.31 6.30
C ASN A 235 -12.45 0.90 5.14
N ASP A 236 -12.13 -0.20 4.45
CA ASP A 236 -12.92 -0.75 3.35
C ASP A 236 -13.33 0.30 2.28
N GLY A 237 -12.45 1.21 1.96
CA GLY A 237 -12.67 2.24 0.95
C GLY A 237 -13.55 3.42 1.36
N LEU A 238 -14.04 3.47 2.58
CA LEU A 238 -14.89 4.56 3.07
C LEU A 238 -14.08 5.80 3.46
N ARG A 239 -14.77 6.94 3.48
CA ARG A 239 -14.21 8.21 3.92
C ARG A 239 -13.60 8.11 5.31
N GLY A 240 -12.41 8.68 5.49
CA GLY A 240 -11.62 8.56 6.72
C GLY A 240 -10.64 7.40 6.70
N GLY A 241 -10.76 6.49 5.75
CA GLY A 241 -9.75 5.48 5.44
C GLY A 241 -8.46 6.12 4.91
N ARG A 242 -7.36 5.39 5.06
CA ARG A 242 -6.04 5.82 4.61
C ARG A 242 -5.19 4.63 4.19
N LEU A 243 -4.58 4.74 3.04
CA LEU A 243 -3.53 3.86 2.55
C LEU A 243 -2.21 4.63 2.52
N ARG A 244 -1.13 4.01 2.98
CA ARG A 244 0.22 4.51 2.71
C ARG A 244 0.81 3.67 1.61
N VAL A 245 1.31 4.32 0.57
CA VAL A 245 1.96 3.66 -0.56
C VAL A 245 3.39 4.15 -0.69
N ARG A 246 4.33 3.22 -0.90
CA ARG A 246 5.76 3.49 -1.03
C ARG A 246 6.28 3.01 -2.37
N ALA A 247 7.23 3.76 -2.91
CA ALA A 247 8.07 3.30 -3.99
C ALA A 247 8.85 2.04 -3.57
N ARG A 248 9.10 1.13 -4.50
CA ARG A 248 10.05 0.03 -4.27
C ARG A 248 11.45 0.51 -4.60
N ILE A 249 12.30 0.59 -3.57
CA ILE A 249 13.68 1.04 -3.68
C ILE A 249 14.58 -0.17 -3.44
N LYS A 250 15.51 -0.43 -4.36
CA LYS A 250 16.51 -1.50 -4.27
C LYS A 250 17.92 -0.91 -4.26
N GLN A 251 18.78 -1.46 -3.45
CA GLN A 251 20.21 -1.14 -3.48
C GLN A 251 20.87 -1.93 -4.61
N ILE A 252 21.44 -1.23 -5.59
CA ILE A 252 22.20 -1.84 -6.70
C ILE A 252 23.64 -2.11 -6.28
N ASP A 253 24.29 -1.12 -5.70
CA ASP A 253 25.67 -1.22 -5.22
C ASP A 253 25.87 -0.39 -3.94
N GLN A 254 27.14 -0.19 -3.52
CA GLN A 254 27.48 0.53 -2.29
C GLN A 254 27.10 2.02 -2.30
N ARG A 255 26.68 2.57 -3.44
CA ARG A 255 26.44 4.01 -3.64
C ARG A 255 25.32 4.33 -4.59
N THR A 256 24.66 3.32 -5.11
CA THR A 256 23.58 3.47 -6.07
C THR A 256 22.36 2.71 -5.59
N ILE A 257 21.25 3.42 -5.51
CA ILE A 257 19.93 2.83 -5.29
C ILE A 257 19.10 3.03 -6.55
N SER A 258 18.19 2.10 -6.83
CA SER A 258 17.24 2.20 -7.93
C SER A 258 15.83 2.15 -7.42
N ILE A 259 14.99 3.05 -7.90
CA ILE A 259 13.55 3.00 -7.73
C ILE A 259 13.01 2.19 -8.92
N THR A 260 12.41 1.03 -8.62
CA THR A 260 11.89 0.10 -9.63
C THR A 260 10.38 0.13 -9.76
N GLU A 261 9.66 0.67 -8.79
CA GLU A 261 8.21 0.85 -8.78
C GLU A 261 7.88 2.17 -8.07
N ILE A 262 6.87 2.88 -8.56
CA ILE A 262 6.49 4.20 -8.03
C ILE A 262 5.12 4.15 -7.34
N PRO A 263 4.86 5.03 -6.36
CA PRO A 263 3.56 5.12 -5.70
C PRO A 263 2.46 5.48 -6.69
N PHE A 264 1.28 4.90 -6.51
CA PHE A 264 0.11 5.22 -7.33
C PHE A 264 -0.23 6.72 -7.26
N GLY A 265 -0.45 7.32 -8.43
CA GLY A 265 -0.76 8.74 -8.57
C GLY A 265 0.46 9.64 -8.80
N THR A 266 1.66 9.06 -8.90
CA THR A 266 2.88 9.76 -9.34
C THR A 266 3.33 9.26 -10.71
N THR A 267 4.23 10.03 -11.32
CA THR A 267 4.98 9.64 -12.52
C THR A 267 6.46 9.72 -12.21
N ALA A 268 7.31 9.08 -13.01
CA ALA A 268 8.76 9.13 -12.83
C ALA A 268 9.27 10.58 -12.76
N ASP A 269 8.79 11.44 -13.66
CA ASP A 269 9.20 12.85 -13.71
C ASP A 269 8.72 13.63 -12.47
N SER A 270 7.46 13.47 -12.04
CA SER A 270 6.96 14.14 -10.84
C SER A 270 7.69 13.69 -9.57
N LEU A 271 8.06 12.40 -9.50
CA LEU A 271 8.82 11.85 -8.38
C LEU A 271 10.24 12.43 -8.35
N ILE A 272 10.92 12.49 -9.49
CA ILE A 272 12.26 13.10 -9.62
C ILE A 272 12.19 14.59 -9.23
N GLU A 273 11.19 15.31 -9.68
CA GLU A 273 10.98 16.72 -9.30
C GLU A 273 10.81 16.88 -7.78
N SER A 274 10.06 15.99 -7.15
CA SER A 274 9.89 15.95 -5.69
C SER A 274 11.23 15.70 -4.97
N ILE A 275 12.06 14.78 -5.50
CA ILE A 275 13.40 14.48 -4.97
C ILE A 275 14.33 15.70 -5.12
N ILE A 276 14.34 16.36 -6.27
CA ILE A 276 15.13 17.57 -6.51
C ILE A 276 14.73 18.68 -5.53
N LYS A 277 13.41 18.90 -5.34
CA LYS A 277 12.90 19.87 -4.36
C LYS A 277 13.37 19.59 -2.93
N ALA A 278 13.48 18.32 -2.55
CA ALA A 278 14.00 17.93 -1.24
C ALA A 278 15.53 18.15 -1.14
N CYS A 279 16.28 17.95 -2.23
CA CYS A 279 17.69 18.29 -2.32
C CYS A 279 17.93 19.80 -2.19
N ASP A 280 17.15 20.63 -2.89
CA ASP A 280 17.23 22.09 -2.82
C ASP A 280 16.95 22.64 -1.43
N LYS A 281 16.07 21.97 -0.69
CA LYS A 281 15.79 22.26 0.73
C LYS A 281 16.87 21.74 1.69
N GLY A 282 17.90 21.04 1.18
CA GLY A 282 18.95 20.43 1.98
C GLY A 282 18.50 19.23 2.83
N GLN A 283 17.34 18.63 2.52
CA GLN A 283 16.80 17.48 3.22
C GLN A 283 17.41 16.16 2.74
N LEU A 284 17.93 16.15 1.51
CA LEU A 284 18.59 15.04 0.84
C LEU A 284 19.93 15.48 0.27
N LYS A 285 20.92 14.57 0.31
CA LYS A 285 22.19 14.73 -0.43
C LYS A 285 22.28 13.64 -1.49
N ILE A 286 22.12 14.05 -2.74
CA ILE A 286 22.20 13.16 -3.91
C ILE A 286 23.26 13.71 -4.86
N LYS A 287 24.08 12.84 -5.44
CA LYS A 287 25.12 13.22 -6.40
C LYS A 287 24.57 13.31 -7.82
N LYS A 288 23.73 12.35 -8.22
CA LYS A 288 23.19 12.24 -9.58
C LYS A 288 21.88 11.44 -9.55
N ILE A 289 20.96 11.78 -10.45
CA ILE A 289 19.73 11.03 -10.72
C ILE A 289 19.70 10.74 -12.22
N ASP A 290 19.53 9.48 -12.59
CA ASP A 290 19.40 9.02 -13.97
C ASP A 290 18.02 8.37 -14.13
N ASN A 291 17.20 8.89 -15.06
CA ASN A 291 15.89 8.33 -15.38
C ASN A 291 15.99 7.45 -16.64
N ASN A 292 15.90 6.16 -16.48
CA ASN A 292 15.90 5.16 -17.55
C ASN A 292 14.51 4.54 -17.75
N THR A 293 13.47 5.14 -17.16
CA THR A 293 12.09 4.63 -17.18
C THR A 293 11.56 4.54 -18.61
N ALA A 294 11.08 3.37 -18.98
CA ALA A 294 10.46 3.09 -20.28
C ALA A 294 9.19 2.22 -20.12
N ALA A 295 9.27 0.93 -20.38
CA ALA A 295 8.20 -0.03 -20.10
C ALA A 295 8.11 -0.36 -18.59
N GLU A 296 9.25 -0.29 -17.92
CA GLU A 296 9.38 -0.47 -16.47
C GLU A 296 10.03 0.77 -15.87
N VAL A 297 9.78 1.00 -14.58
CA VAL A 297 10.40 2.12 -13.86
C VAL A 297 11.85 1.77 -13.52
N GLU A 298 12.77 2.65 -13.88
CA GLU A 298 14.18 2.57 -13.50
C GLU A 298 14.74 3.98 -13.27
N ILE A 299 14.74 4.40 -12.01
CA ILE A 299 15.33 5.68 -11.58
C ILE A 299 16.53 5.38 -10.70
N ASN A 300 17.72 5.60 -11.24
CA ASN A 300 18.99 5.33 -10.56
C ASN A 300 19.50 6.58 -9.84
N ILE A 301 19.73 6.46 -8.53
CA ILE A 301 20.15 7.55 -7.66
C ILE A 301 21.54 7.24 -7.10
N SER A 302 22.52 8.07 -7.43
CA SER A 302 23.89 7.98 -6.91
C SER A 302 24.05 8.82 -5.64
N ILE A 303 24.55 8.20 -4.57
CA ILE A 303 24.68 8.77 -3.23
C ILE A 303 26.15 9.19 -2.98
N PRO A 304 26.44 10.34 -2.32
CA PRO A 304 27.78 10.74 -1.92
C PRO A 304 28.44 9.77 -0.92
N ASN A 305 29.78 9.85 -0.82
CA ASN A 305 30.56 8.94 0.02
C ASN A 305 30.35 9.11 1.54
N ASP A 306 29.87 10.27 1.94
CA ASP A 306 29.69 10.69 3.33
C ASP A 306 28.26 10.40 3.86
N THR A 307 27.41 9.76 3.06
CA THR A 307 26.02 9.55 3.39
C THR A 307 25.69 8.05 3.46
N SER A 308 24.92 7.63 4.46
CA SER A 308 24.39 6.27 4.58
C SER A 308 23.27 6.02 3.58
N ILE A 309 23.29 4.86 2.93
CA ILE A 309 22.24 4.43 2.00
C ILE A 309 20.91 4.28 2.76
N ASP A 310 20.92 3.60 3.90
CA ASP A 310 19.73 3.33 4.70
C ASP A 310 19.04 4.63 5.14
N GLN A 311 19.84 5.61 5.61
CA GLN A 311 19.32 6.94 5.95
C GLN A 311 18.80 7.70 4.73
N THR A 312 19.41 7.51 3.56
CA THR A 312 18.92 8.14 2.33
C THR A 312 17.58 7.55 1.90
N ILE A 313 17.39 6.23 1.99
CA ILE A 313 16.12 5.58 1.69
C ILE A 313 15.02 6.07 2.63
N ASP A 314 15.30 6.16 3.92
CA ASP A 314 14.36 6.74 4.89
C ASP A 314 14.04 8.20 4.62
N ALA A 315 15.04 8.98 4.24
CA ALA A 315 14.86 10.39 3.88
C ALA A 315 14.04 10.55 2.59
N LEU A 316 14.20 9.66 1.60
CA LEU A 316 13.35 9.61 0.41
C LEU A 316 11.89 9.38 0.79
N TYR A 317 11.59 8.42 1.66
CA TYR A 317 10.23 8.18 2.15
C TYR A 317 9.69 9.34 3.01
N ALA A 318 10.54 9.98 3.82
CA ALA A 318 10.10 11.04 4.73
C ALA A 318 9.87 12.40 4.07
N PHE A 319 10.61 12.73 2.99
CA PHE A 319 10.67 14.09 2.44
C PHE A 319 10.26 14.20 0.97
N THR A 320 9.96 13.09 0.31
CA THR A 320 9.60 13.06 -1.11
C THR A 320 8.33 12.26 -1.37
N ASP A 321 7.85 12.29 -2.60
CA ASP A 321 6.70 11.52 -3.04
C ASP A 321 7.00 10.00 -3.20
N CYS A 322 8.17 9.53 -2.72
CA CYS A 322 8.45 8.10 -2.58
C CYS A 322 7.52 7.41 -1.55
N GLU A 323 6.92 8.17 -0.63
CA GLU A 323 5.80 7.72 0.19
C GLU A 323 4.63 8.68 0.05
N LEU A 324 3.46 8.17 -0.30
CA LEU A 324 2.22 8.93 -0.39
C LEU A 324 1.14 8.36 0.53
N SER A 325 0.25 9.25 0.92
CA SER A 325 -0.96 8.90 1.66
C SER A 325 -2.18 9.08 0.77
N LEU A 326 -2.84 7.97 0.42
CA LEU A 326 -4.05 7.94 -0.37
C LEU A 326 -5.27 7.84 0.55
N SER A 327 -6.30 8.62 0.27
CA SER A 327 -7.54 8.64 1.06
C SER A 327 -8.69 8.17 0.18
N PRO A 328 -9.22 6.96 0.41
CA PRO A 328 -10.38 6.48 -0.33
C PRO A 328 -11.64 7.27 0.05
N ASN A 329 -12.58 7.33 -0.87
CA ASN A 329 -13.91 7.88 -0.64
C ASN A 329 -14.89 7.23 -1.62
N SER A 330 -15.28 6.00 -1.32
CA SER A 330 -16.13 5.20 -2.18
C SER A 330 -17.54 5.77 -2.23
N CYS A 331 -17.94 6.21 -3.42
CA CYS A 331 -19.25 6.77 -3.70
C CYS A 331 -19.75 6.29 -5.07
N VAL A 332 -21.02 5.88 -5.15
CA VAL A 332 -21.69 5.37 -6.35
C VAL A 332 -23.08 5.98 -6.51
N ILE A 333 -23.61 5.95 -7.72
CA ILE A 333 -25.02 6.30 -7.95
C ILE A 333 -25.86 5.03 -7.87
N GLU A 334 -26.85 5.05 -7.00
CA GLU A 334 -27.86 4.03 -6.84
C GLU A 334 -29.24 4.68 -6.76
N ASN A 335 -30.20 4.19 -7.55
CA ASN A 335 -31.57 4.75 -7.60
C ASN A 335 -31.61 6.29 -7.74
N GLU A 336 -30.80 6.82 -8.67
CA GLU A 336 -30.66 8.26 -8.95
C GLU A 336 -30.18 9.10 -7.74
N LYS A 337 -29.46 8.49 -6.80
CA LYS A 337 -28.90 9.17 -5.61
C LYS A 337 -27.46 8.75 -5.37
N PRO A 338 -26.58 9.68 -4.93
CA PRO A 338 -25.25 9.31 -4.50
C PRO A 338 -25.32 8.53 -3.16
N ARG A 339 -24.60 7.42 -3.12
CA ARG A 339 -24.48 6.55 -1.94
C ARG A 339 -23.01 6.27 -1.64
N PHE A 340 -22.63 6.44 -0.37
CA PHE A 340 -21.33 5.99 0.11
C PHE A 340 -21.48 4.54 0.55
N ALA A 341 -20.72 3.64 -0.08
CA ALA A 341 -20.78 2.21 0.18
C ALA A 341 -19.35 1.66 0.35
N PRO A 342 -19.11 0.74 1.29
CA PRO A 342 -17.82 0.06 1.41
C PRO A 342 -17.54 -0.79 0.17
N VAL A 343 -16.27 -1.02 -0.12
CA VAL A 343 -15.82 -1.77 -1.30
C VAL A 343 -16.33 -3.21 -1.27
N SER A 344 -16.36 -3.82 -0.09
CA SER A 344 -16.92 -5.17 0.11
C SER A 344 -18.41 -5.25 -0.25
N GLU A 345 -19.19 -4.21 0.06
CA GLU A 345 -20.62 -4.15 -0.29
C GLU A 345 -20.80 -3.93 -1.81
N ILE A 346 -20.00 -3.05 -2.42
CA ILE A 346 -20.04 -2.86 -3.88
C ILE A 346 -19.74 -4.17 -4.60
N LEU A 347 -18.79 -4.97 -4.11
CA LEU A 347 -18.47 -6.27 -4.69
C LEU A 347 -19.65 -7.24 -4.57
N LYS A 348 -20.31 -7.28 -3.40
CA LYS A 348 -21.51 -8.12 -3.20
C LYS A 348 -22.62 -7.75 -4.18
N ILE A 349 -22.94 -6.45 -4.30
CA ILE A 349 -23.95 -5.95 -5.23
C ILE A 349 -23.59 -6.31 -6.68
N SER A 350 -22.34 -6.13 -7.07
CA SER A 350 -21.88 -6.49 -8.42
C SER A 350 -21.98 -7.99 -8.70
N THR A 351 -21.65 -8.82 -7.71
CA THR A 351 -21.79 -10.28 -7.81
C THR A 351 -23.25 -10.70 -7.93
N GLU A 352 -24.13 -10.14 -7.10
CA GLU A 352 -25.57 -10.37 -7.18
C GLU A 352 -26.17 -9.93 -8.52
N ASN A 353 -25.78 -8.75 -9.01
CA ASN A 353 -26.17 -8.26 -10.33
C ASN A 353 -25.72 -9.21 -11.45
N THR A 354 -24.52 -9.77 -11.34
CA THR A 354 -24.03 -10.79 -12.30
C THR A 354 -24.93 -12.02 -12.31
N VAL A 355 -25.29 -12.53 -11.14
CA VAL A 355 -26.20 -13.68 -11.02
C VAL A 355 -27.57 -13.37 -11.64
N GLN A 356 -28.11 -12.18 -11.39
CA GLN A 356 -29.41 -11.78 -11.97
C GLN A 356 -29.35 -11.63 -13.50
N LEU A 357 -28.24 -11.11 -14.02
CA LEU A 357 -28.03 -11.01 -15.47
C LEU A 357 -27.93 -12.40 -16.11
N LEU A 358 -27.14 -13.30 -15.51
CA LEU A 358 -27.02 -14.69 -15.97
C LEU A 358 -28.38 -15.42 -15.94
N ARG A 359 -29.15 -15.27 -14.87
CA ARG A 359 -30.54 -15.78 -14.79
C ARG A 359 -31.37 -15.29 -15.95
N ARG A 360 -31.39 -13.97 -16.17
CA ARG A 360 -32.20 -13.36 -17.24
C ARG A 360 -31.77 -13.83 -18.62
N GLU A 361 -30.47 -14.02 -18.84
CA GLU A 361 -29.93 -14.58 -20.09
C GLU A 361 -30.42 -16.02 -20.31
N LEU A 362 -30.39 -16.87 -19.29
CA LEU A 362 -30.88 -18.25 -19.35
C LEU A 362 -32.40 -18.28 -19.57
N GLU A 363 -33.17 -17.44 -18.89
CA GLU A 363 -34.62 -17.32 -19.10
C GLU A 363 -34.99 -16.93 -20.53
N ILE A 364 -34.27 -15.98 -21.10
CA ILE A 364 -34.44 -15.57 -22.49
C ILE A 364 -34.08 -16.71 -23.44
N ALA A 365 -32.92 -17.38 -23.19
CA ALA A 365 -32.49 -18.52 -24.01
C ALA A 365 -33.49 -19.67 -23.95
N LEU A 366 -34.02 -19.99 -22.76
CA LEU A 366 -35.05 -21.01 -22.56
C LEU A 366 -36.32 -20.67 -23.35
N ASN A 367 -36.77 -19.42 -23.26
CA ASN A 367 -37.94 -18.97 -24.01
C ASN A 367 -37.70 -19.05 -25.55
N GLU A 368 -36.53 -18.66 -26.03
CA GLU A 368 -36.19 -18.78 -27.45
C GLU A 368 -36.11 -20.24 -27.92
N LEU A 369 -35.57 -21.13 -27.08
CA LEU A 369 -35.53 -22.57 -27.37
C LEU A 369 -36.94 -23.15 -27.41
N ASN A 370 -37.79 -22.80 -26.45
CA ASN A 370 -39.19 -23.21 -26.40
C ASN A 370 -39.97 -22.72 -27.63
N GLU A 371 -39.82 -21.46 -28.01
CA GLU A 371 -40.45 -20.91 -29.23
C GLU A 371 -39.92 -21.60 -30.49
N LYS A 372 -38.65 -21.90 -30.58
CA LYS A 372 -38.03 -22.60 -31.71
C LYS A 372 -38.51 -24.04 -31.77
N TRP A 373 -38.60 -24.74 -30.64
CA TRP A 373 -39.14 -26.10 -30.56
C TRP A 373 -40.61 -26.12 -30.99
N ASN A 374 -41.39 -25.19 -30.44
CA ASN A 374 -42.83 -25.07 -30.75
C ASN A 374 -43.06 -24.81 -32.23
N TRP A 375 -42.26 -23.91 -32.83
CA TRP A 375 -42.36 -23.60 -34.25
C TRP A 375 -42.02 -24.80 -35.14
N ILE A 376 -40.97 -25.56 -34.88
CA ILE A 376 -40.57 -26.73 -35.65
C ILE A 376 -41.63 -27.84 -35.50
N SER A 377 -42.16 -28.00 -34.29
CA SER A 377 -43.24 -28.95 -34.03
C SER A 377 -44.54 -28.61 -34.81
N LEU A 378 -44.93 -27.33 -34.82
CA LEU A 378 -46.05 -26.84 -35.62
C LEU A 378 -45.84 -27.04 -37.14
N GLU A 379 -44.66 -26.73 -37.63
CA GLU A 379 -44.28 -26.94 -39.04
C GLU A 379 -44.33 -28.41 -39.41
N LYS A 380 -43.85 -29.32 -38.54
CA LYS A 380 -43.91 -30.75 -38.71
C LYS A 380 -45.35 -31.24 -38.79
N ILE A 381 -46.21 -30.87 -37.82
CA ILE A 381 -47.60 -31.24 -37.80
C ILE A 381 -48.33 -30.70 -39.00
N PHE A 382 -48.12 -29.45 -39.38
CA PHE A 382 -48.75 -28.80 -40.51
C PHE A 382 -48.48 -29.53 -41.83
N ILE A 383 -47.26 -30.04 -42.01
CA ILE A 383 -46.84 -30.74 -43.24
C ILE A 383 -47.21 -32.22 -43.17
N GLN A 384 -46.86 -32.95 -42.11
CA GLN A 384 -47.10 -34.39 -41.99
C GLN A 384 -48.60 -34.75 -41.99
N GLU A 385 -49.39 -34.02 -41.22
CA GLU A 385 -50.83 -34.24 -41.12
C GLU A 385 -51.60 -33.59 -42.26
N GLY A 386 -50.88 -33.00 -43.23
CA GLY A 386 -51.47 -32.44 -44.42
C GLY A 386 -52.47 -31.30 -44.15
N VAL A 387 -52.30 -30.56 -43.05
CA VAL A 387 -53.13 -29.42 -42.64
C VAL A 387 -53.19 -28.38 -43.77
N TYR A 388 -52.12 -28.21 -44.49
CA TYR A 388 -52.01 -27.27 -45.65
C TYR A 388 -53.00 -27.59 -46.76
N LYS A 389 -53.36 -28.84 -46.94
CA LYS A 389 -54.36 -29.25 -47.93
C LYS A 389 -55.78 -28.75 -47.62
N LYS A 390 -56.04 -28.41 -46.34
CA LYS A 390 -57.36 -27.89 -45.93
C LYS A 390 -57.55 -26.45 -46.38
N MET A 391 -56.45 -25.71 -46.70
CA MET A 391 -56.51 -24.36 -47.22
C MET A 391 -56.94 -24.26 -48.67
N GLU A 392 -56.77 -25.31 -49.46
CA GLU A 392 -57.09 -25.36 -50.91
C GLU A 392 -58.53 -24.99 -51.22
N LYS A 393 -59.45 -25.25 -50.28
CA LYS A 393 -60.89 -25.01 -50.46
C LYS A 393 -61.37 -23.67 -49.87
N CYS A 394 -60.47 -22.85 -49.32
CA CYS A 394 -60.80 -21.59 -48.66
C CYS A 394 -60.63 -20.45 -49.60
N THR A 395 -61.60 -19.53 -49.62
CA THR A 395 -61.64 -18.39 -50.57
C THR A 395 -61.35 -17.05 -49.89
N THR A 396 -61.30 -16.99 -48.58
CA THR A 396 -60.95 -15.76 -47.82
C THR A 396 -59.84 -16.04 -46.83
N ASP A 397 -59.07 -15.02 -46.54
CA ASP A 397 -57.95 -15.12 -45.59
C ASP A 397 -58.37 -15.62 -44.22
N GLN A 398 -59.51 -15.17 -43.74
CA GLN A 398 -60.06 -15.59 -42.43
C GLN A 398 -60.46 -17.05 -42.43
N ALA A 399 -61.03 -17.55 -43.54
CA ALA A 399 -61.36 -18.96 -43.69
C ALA A 399 -60.13 -19.86 -43.75
N ILE A 400 -59.00 -19.35 -44.33
CA ILE A 400 -57.71 -20.04 -44.33
C ILE A 400 -57.20 -20.15 -42.91
N ASP A 401 -57.17 -19.05 -42.16
CA ASP A 401 -56.68 -19.01 -40.77
C ASP A 401 -57.54 -19.95 -39.88
N ASP A 402 -58.85 -19.93 -39.99
CA ASP A 402 -59.77 -20.85 -39.28
C ASP A 402 -59.56 -22.31 -39.64
N ALA A 403 -59.25 -22.60 -40.90
CA ALA A 403 -59.01 -23.97 -41.37
C ALA A 403 -57.70 -24.55 -40.83
N ILE A 404 -56.65 -23.70 -40.76
CA ILE A 404 -55.37 -24.05 -40.15
C ILE A 404 -55.55 -24.27 -38.65
N MET A 405 -56.18 -23.33 -37.95
CA MET A 405 -56.45 -23.39 -36.54
C MET A 405 -57.19 -24.65 -36.13
N LYS A 406 -58.32 -24.94 -36.83
CA LYS A 406 -59.13 -26.20 -36.63
C LYS A 406 -58.33 -27.46 -37.02
N GLY A 407 -57.44 -27.34 -38.01
CA GLY A 407 -56.55 -28.44 -38.43
C GLY A 407 -55.55 -28.85 -37.42
N LEU A 408 -55.03 -27.88 -36.68
CA LEU A 408 -54.01 -28.05 -35.67
C LEU A 408 -54.62 -28.36 -34.27
N GLN A 409 -55.84 -28.03 -33.99
CA GLN A 409 -56.48 -28.16 -32.70
C GLN A 409 -56.30 -29.54 -32.02
N PRO A 410 -56.34 -30.68 -32.74
CA PRO A 410 -56.17 -32.01 -32.13
C PRO A 410 -54.75 -32.20 -31.54
N PHE A 411 -53.75 -31.44 -32.01
CA PHE A 411 -52.34 -31.61 -31.69
C PHE A 411 -51.80 -30.57 -30.66
N VAL A 412 -52.66 -29.65 -30.19
CA VAL A 412 -52.30 -28.62 -29.18
C VAL A 412 -51.70 -29.23 -27.93
N LYS A 413 -52.14 -30.43 -27.52
CA LYS A 413 -51.60 -31.15 -26.32
C LYS A 413 -50.14 -31.55 -26.45
N ASN A 414 -49.62 -31.60 -27.70
CA ASN A 414 -48.23 -31.96 -27.99
C ASN A 414 -47.30 -30.74 -28.11
N LEU A 415 -47.84 -29.55 -27.86
CA LEU A 415 -47.12 -28.27 -27.97
C LEU A 415 -46.84 -27.70 -26.57
N ILE A 416 -45.81 -26.87 -26.48
CA ILE A 416 -45.43 -26.22 -25.22
C ILE A 416 -46.38 -25.08 -24.86
N ARG A 417 -46.97 -24.41 -25.83
CA ARG A 417 -47.97 -23.34 -25.67
C ARG A 417 -49.07 -23.41 -26.66
N GLU A 418 -50.16 -22.68 -26.40
CA GLU A 418 -51.32 -22.55 -27.31
C GLU A 418 -50.90 -21.90 -28.66
N ILE A 419 -51.58 -22.25 -29.70
CA ILE A 419 -51.39 -21.76 -31.08
C ILE A 419 -51.92 -20.34 -31.17
N THR A 420 -51.09 -19.41 -31.64
CA THR A 420 -51.48 -18.01 -31.87
C THR A 420 -51.85 -17.76 -33.33
N LEU A 421 -52.55 -16.67 -33.57
CA LEU A 421 -52.82 -16.19 -34.96
C LEU A 421 -51.56 -15.89 -35.73
N GLU A 422 -50.50 -15.46 -35.01
CA GLU A 422 -49.18 -15.21 -35.61
C GLU A 422 -48.51 -16.51 -36.11
N ASP A 423 -48.64 -17.59 -35.36
CA ASP A 423 -48.17 -18.91 -35.81
C ASP A 423 -48.91 -19.34 -37.08
N VAL A 424 -50.22 -19.15 -37.14
CA VAL A 424 -51.05 -19.46 -38.32
C VAL A 424 -50.60 -18.62 -39.50
N HIS A 425 -50.44 -17.32 -39.36
CA HIS A 425 -49.97 -16.45 -40.42
C HIS A 425 -48.56 -16.83 -40.90
N ARG A 426 -47.70 -17.33 -40.01
CA ARG A 426 -46.33 -17.81 -40.33
C ARG A 426 -46.39 -19.14 -41.07
N LEU A 427 -47.27 -20.09 -40.68
CA LEU A 427 -47.47 -21.38 -41.35
C LEU A 427 -48.01 -21.15 -42.77
N ARG A 428 -48.94 -20.22 -42.95
CA ARG A 428 -49.51 -19.86 -44.30
C ARG A 428 -48.45 -19.35 -45.25
N LYS A 429 -47.38 -18.75 -44.78
CA LYS A 429 -46.28 -18.23 -45.59
C LYS A 429 -45.21 -19.28 -45.95
N ILE A 430 -45.34 -20.52 -45.56
CA ILE A 430 -44.41 -21.58 -45.90
C ILE A 430 -44.43 -21.87 -47.39
N PRO A 431 -43.29 -21.76 -48.12
CA PRO A 431 -43.23 -22.05 -49.55
C PRO A 431 -43.54 -23.51 -49.85
N ILE A 432 -44.16 -23.76 -50.97
CA ILE A 432 -44.51 -25.15 -51.42
C ILE A 432 -43.27 -26.00 -51.61
N ASP A 433 -42.14 -25.38 -52.03
CA ASP A 433 -40.84 -25.99 -52.13
C ASP A 433 -40.37 -26.61 -50.79
N ARG A 434 -40.64 -25.94 -49.67
CA ARG A 434 -40.31 -26.41 -48.35
C ARG A 434 -41.21 -27.55 -47.89
N ILE A 435 -42.45 -27.55 -48.31
CA ILE A 435 -43.39 -28.62 -48.03
C ILE A 435 -42.98 -29.89 -48.82
N SER A 436 -42.64 -29.76 -50.13
CA SER A 436 -42.29 -30.89 -50.97
C SER A 436 -40.91 -31.49 -50.66
N LYS A 437 -40.00 -30.77 -50.13
CA LYS A 437 -38.63 -31.19 -49.73
C LYS A 437 -38.50 -31.44 -48.21
N TYR A 438 -39.62 -31.52 -47.48
CA TYR A 438 -39.59 -31.69 -46.04
C TYR A 438 -39.06 -33.07 -45.67
N ASN A 439 -38.06 -33.09 -44.80
CA ASN A 439 -37.46 -34.30 -44.21
C ASN A 439 -37.84 -34.41 -42.75
N SER A 440 -38.70 -35.37 -42.44
CA SER A 440 -39.20 -35.64 -41.10
C SER A 440 -38.10 -36.04 -40.13
N ASP A 441 -37.24 -36.97 -40.55
CA ASP A 441 -36.18 -37.49 -39.69
C ASP A 441 -35.22 -36.41 -39.21
N LYS A 442 -34.86 -35.49 -40.17
CA LYS A 442 -34.04 -34.33 -39.84
C LYS A 442 -34.73 -33.32 -38.89
N ALA A 443 -36.06 -33.19 -39.01
CA ALA A 443 -36.81 -32.36 -38.07
C ALA A 443 -36.89 -32.99 -36.67
N ASP A 444 -37.04 -34.34 -36.61
CA ASP A 444 -37.02 -35.09 -35.34
C ASP A 444 -35.65 -35.00 -34.64
N ASP A 445 -34.54 -35.17 -35.37
CA ASP A 445 -33.20 -34.98 -34.82
C ASP A 445 -33.01 -33.55 -34.29
N THR A 446 -33.53 -32.53 -34.98
CA THR A 446 -33.48 -31.14 -34.54
C THR A 446 -34.33 -30.90 -33.29
N LEU A 447 -35.53 -31.50 -33.18
CA LEU A 447 -36.38 -31.39 -32.02
C LEU A 447 -35.75 -32.05 -30.79
N ILE A 448 -35.11 -33.22 -30.95
CA ILE A 448 -34.38 -33.90 -29.88
C ILE A 448 -33.22 -33.00 -29.39
N ALA A 449 -32.40 -32.47 -30.30
CA ALA A 449 -31.30 -31.59 -29.93
C ALA A 449 -31.79 -30.34 -29.17
N ILE A 450 -32.84 -29.68 -29.62
CA ILE A 450 -33.43 -28.54 -28.91
C ILE A 450 -34.00 -28.95 -27.53
N GLN A 451 -34.54 -30.13 -27.41
CA GLN A 451 -35.09 -30.66 -26.13
C GLN A 451 -33.94 -30.91 -25.13
N ASP A 452 -32.81 -31.41 -25.59
CA ASP A 452 -31.60 -31.56 -24.79
C ASP A 452 -31.04 -30.19 -24.36
N ASP A 453 -31.06 -29.21 -25.25
CA ASP A 453 -30.67 -27.80 -24.96
C ASP A 453 -31.62 -27.19 -23.90
N ILE A 454 -32.93 -27.40 -24.02
CA ILE A 454 -33.95 -26.94 -23.04
C ILE A 454 -33.67 -27.57 -21.69
N ALA A 455 -33.46 -28.90 -21.63
CA ALA A 455 -33.18 -29.59 -20.39
C ALA A 455 -31.87 -29.12 -19.73
N SER A 456 -30.83 -28.89 -20.51
CA SER A 456 -29.57 -28.31 -20.04
C SER A 456 -29.74 -26.90 -19.51
N THR A 457 -30.41 -26.02 -20.25
CA THR A 457 -30.68 -24.63 -19.82
C THR A 457 -31.53 -24.56 -18.55
N GLN A 458 -32.54 -25.45 -18.43
CA GLN A 458 -33.37 -25.55 -17.21
C GLN A 458 -32.53 -26.01 -16.03
N LYS A 459 -31.66 -27.00 -16.22
CA LYS A 459 -30.75 -27.48 -15.16
C LYS A 459 -29.80 -26.33 -14.70
N ASP A 460 -29.32 -25.52 -15.62
CA ASP A 460 -28.48 -24.37 -15.29
C ASP A 460 -29.26 -23.30 -14.50
N LEU A 461 -30.54 -23.09 -14.82
CA LEU A 461 -31.44 -22.22 -14.07
C LEU A 461 -31.72 -22.74 -12.66
N ASP A 462 -31.94 -24.05 -12.51
CA ASP A 462 -32.23 -24.70 -11.23
C ASP A 462 -30.96 -24.68 -10.31
N ASN A 463 -29.76 -24.68 -10.88
CA ASN A 463 -28.48 -24.62 -10.21
C ASN A 463 -27.70 -23.31 -10.50
N LEU A 464 -28.40 -22.19 -10.43
CA LEU A 464 -27.91 -20.89 -10.89
C LEU A 464 -26.60 -20.43 -10.19
N ILE A 465 -26.43 -20.77 -8.91
CA ILE A 465 -25.23 -20.39 -8.16
C ILE A 465 -23.98 -21.13 -8.71
N ASP A 466 -24.11 -22.44 -8.94
CA ASP A 466 -23.03 -23.24 -9.53
C ASP A 466 -22.71 -22.78 -10.95
N TYR A 467 -23.72 -22.43 -11.74
CA TYR A 467 -23.54 -21.83 -13.05
C TYR A 467 -22.79 -20.50 -13.02
N ALA A 468 -23.13 -19.63 -12.04
CA ALA A 468 -22.45 -18.36 -11.85
C ALA A 468 -20.98 -18.57 -11.41
N ILE A 469 -20.71 -19.54 -10.53
CA ILE A 469 -19.34 -19.89 -10.13
C ILE A 469 -18.54 -20.37 -11.35
N ALA A 470 -19.09 -21.29 -12.14
CA ALA A 470 -18.47 -21.81 -13.37
C ALA A 470 -18.21 -20.68 -14.39
N TYR A 471 -19.12 -19.71 -14.48
CA TYR A 471 -18.94 -18.50 -15.29
C TYR A 471 -17.70 -17.70 -14.82
N PHE A 472 -17.58 -17.42 -13.54
CA PHE A 472 -16.44 -16.68 -12.99
C PHE A 472 -15.11 -17.45 -13.18
N GLU A 473 -15.09 -18.76 -12.94
CA GLU A 473 -13.92 -19.62 -13.17
C GLU A 473 -13.49 -19.61 -14.64
N ARG A 474 -14.45 -19.64 -15.56
CA ARG A 474 -14.18 -19.54 -16.99
C ARG A 474 -13.57 -18.20 -17.38
N ILE A 475 -14.12 -17.08 -16.86
CA ILE A 475 -13.60 -15.73 -17.08
C ILE A 475 -12.15 -15.61 -16.51
N LYS A 476 -11.92 -16.16 -15.31
CA LYS A 476 -10.58 -16.18 -14.71
C LYS A 476 -9.57 -16.96 -15.57
N THR A 477 -9.95 -18.14 -16.01
CA THR A 477 -9.08 -19.00 -16.83
C THR A 477 -8.75 -18.36 -18.18
N LYS A 478 -9.75 -17.72 -18.81
CA LYS A 478 -9.59 -17.12 -20.16
C LYS A 478 -8.81 -15.81 -20.14
N TYR A 479 -9.02 -14.95 -19.12
CA TYR A 479 -8.51 -13.57 -19.12
C TYR A 479 -7.60 -13.22 -17.95
N GLY A 480 -7.41 -14.12 -16.98
CA GLY A 480 -6.67 -13.84 -15.75
C GLY A 480 -5.19 -14.19 -15.76
N LYS A 481 -4.68 -14.86 -16.81
CA LYS A 481 -3.33 -15.48 -16.83
C LYS A 481 -2.19 -14.51 -16.49
N ASP A 482 -2.21 -13.30 -17.02
CA ASP A 482 -1.15 -12.30 -16.85
C ASP A 482 -1.55 -11.14 -15.91
N ARG A 483 -2.59 -11.34 -15.10
CA ARG A 483 -3.18 -10.33 -14.22
C ARG A 483 -2.95 -10.65 -12.74
N GLN A 484 -1.70 -10.93 -12.38
CA GLN A 484 -1.30 -11.14 -10.99
C GLN A 484 -1.22 -9.80 -10.24
N ARG A 485 -1.31 -9.85 -8.89
CA ARG A 485 -1.12 -8.68 -8.03
C ARG A 485 0.25 -8.07 -8.25
N LYS A 486 0.28 -6.75 -8.42
CA LYS A 486 1.51 -5.96 -8.59
C LYS A 486 1.93 -5.27 -7.29
N THR A 487 0.98 -4.78 -6.50
CA THR A 487 1.26 -4.05 -5.27
C THR A 487 1.43 -5.00 -4.09
N GLU A 488 2.58 -4.97 -3.44
CA GLU A 488 2.86 -5.79 -2.26
C GLU A 488 2.24 -5.16 -1.00
N ILE A 489 1.47 -5.93 -0.24
CA ILE A 489 0.91 -5.49 1.05
C ILE A 489 1.96 -5.72 2.13
N ARG A 490 2.37 -4.64 2.83
CA ARG A 490 3.39 -4.67 3.87
C ARG A 490 3.08 -3.64 4.95
N ASN A 491 3.43 -3.92 6.19
CA ASN A 491 3.39 -2.93 7.26
C ASN A 491 4.59 -1.97 7.15
N PHE A 492 4.37 -0.70 7.47
CA PHE A 492 5.42 0.31 7.41
C PHE A 492 5.79 0.81 8.81
N ASP A 493 7.09 0.96 9.05
CA ASP A 493 7.57 1.68 10.22
C ASP A 493 7.26 3.17 10.13
N VAL A 494 7.11 3.79 11.30
CA VAL A 494 6.99 5.24 11.40
C VAL A 494 8.39 5.82 11.31
N ILE A 495 8.70 6.45 10.17
CA ILE A 495 9.96 7.18 9.97
C ILE A 495 9.80 8.57 10.61
N GLU A 496 10.54 8.82 11.69
CA GLU A 496 10.59 10.16 12.28
C GLU A 496 11.47 11.07 11.41
N SER A 497 10.87 12.07 10.78
CA SER A 497 11.59 13.01 9.88
C SER A 497 12.80 13.68 10.53
N THR A 498 12.76 13.86 11.85
CA THR A 498 13.89 14.44 12.62
C THR A 498 15.08 13.50 12.77
N SER A 499 14.83 12.17 12.80
CA SER A 499 15.93 11.19 12.93
C SER A 499 16.66 10.96 11.61
N VAL A 500 16.03 11.28 10.50
CA VAL A 500 16.54 11.05 9.14
C VAL A 500 17.06 12.33 8.48
N ALA A 501 16.73 13.49 9.07
CA ALA A 501 17.18 14.78 8.56
C ALA A 501 18.71 14.85 8.53
N ILE A 502 19.26 15.15 7.36
CA ILE A 502 20.70 15.32 7.19
C ILE A 502 21.13 16.62 7.87
N ALA A 503 22.27 16.57 8.56
CA ALA A 503 22.91 17.75 9.11
C ALA A 503 23.43 18.64 7.95
N ASN A 504 22.61 19.60 7.53
CA ASN A 504 22.89 20.51 6.40
C ASN A 504 23.38 21.88 6.83
N GLU A 505 23.36 22.16 8.12
CA GLU A 505 23.77 23.42 8.72
C GLU A 505 24.76 23.19 9.86
N LYS A 506 25.43 24.26 10.28
CA LYS A 506 26.36 24.27 11.39
C LYS A 506 25.82 25.13 12.52
N LEU A 507 25.69 24.55 13.70
CA LEU A 507 25.28 25.27 14.90
C LEU A 507 26.45 26.05 15.47
N TYR A 508 26.25 27.32 15.73
CA TYR A 508 27.20 28.22 16.36
C TYR A 508 26.62 28.81 17.65
N CYS A 509 27.47 29.16 18.58
CA CYS A 509 27.13 29.79 19.86
C CYS A 509 28.03 30.97 20.17
N ASN A 510 27.41 32.11 20.51
CA ASN A 510 28.12 33.21 21.14
C ASN A 510 27.89 33.13 22.67
N TYR A 511 28.80 32.49 23.38
CA TYR A 511 28.72 32.29 24.83
C TYR A 511 28.72 33.60 25.63
N ALA A 512 29.35 34.65 25.11
CA ALA A 512 29.48 35.96 25.79
C ALA A 512 28.17 36.75 25.71
N GLU A 513 27.60 36.86 24.53
CA GLU A 513 26.39 37.66 24.27
C GLU A 513 25.10 36.85 24.45
N GLY A 514 25.15 35.52 24.41
CA GLY A 514 24.01 34.64 24.63
C GLY A 514 23.17 34.38 23.40
N PHE A 515 23.78 34.27 22.22
CA PHE A 515 23.12 33.94 20.97
C PHE A 515 23.49 32.52 20.48
N VAL A 516 22.52 31.85 19.90
CA VAL A 516 22.67 30.52 19.29
C VAL A 516 21.97 30.52 17.92
N GLY A 517 22.54 29.86 16.91
CA GLY A 517 21.92 29.76 15.59
C GLY A 517 22.89 29.28 14.51
N TYR A 518 22.36 29.00 13.31
CA TYR A 518 23.16 28.47 12.19
C TYR A 518 23.76 29.55 11.27
N LYS A 519 23.35 30.81 11.39
CA LYS A 519 23.92 31.95 10.63
C LYS A 519 24.85 32.85 11.45
N LEU A 520 25.40 32.38 12.57
CA LEU A 520 26.33 33.09 13.41
C LEU A 520 27.76 32.82 12.95
N LYS A 521 28.10 33.17 11.68
CA LYS A 521 29.44 32.96 11.15
C LYS A 521 30.47 33.81 11.91
N GLY A 522 31.57 33.18 12.33
CA GLY A 522 32.65 33.82 13.10
C GLY A 522 32.55 33.60 14.63
N GLU A 523 31.49 32.95 15.09
CA GLU A 523 31.31 32.53 16.49
C GLU A 523 31.82 31.08 16.71
N GLU A 524 31.74 30.58 17.94
CA GLU A 524 32.23 29.25 18.28
C GLU A 524 31.34 28.16 17.67
N TYR A 525 31.91 27.26 16.89
CA TYR A 525 31.26 26.11 16.30
C TYR A 525 30.90 25.07 17.38
N VAL A 526 29.65 24.59 17.39
CA VAL A 526 29.17 23.62 18.37
C VAL A 526 29.10 22.22 17.74
N CYS A 527 28.30 22.04 16.69
CA CYS A 527 28.11 20.76 16.00
C CYS A 527 27.40 20.98 14.66
N ASP A 528 27.39 19.95 13.83
CA ASP A 528 26.52 19.91 12.66
C ASP A 528 25.07 19.64 13.08
N CYS A 529 24.12 20.23 12.38
CA CYS A 529 22.67 20.13 12.68
C CYS A 529 21.83 20.27 11.43
N SER A 530 20.54 19.91 11.56
CA SER A 530 19.52 20.16 10.55
C SER A 530 18.65 21.37 10.92
N THR A 531 18.13 22.08 9.94
CA THR A 531 17.12 23.14 10.16
C THR A 531 15.85 22.64 10.85
N MET A 532 15.68 21.33 10.95
CA MET A 532 14.53 20.67 11.62
C MET A 532 14.83 20.34 13.08
N ASP A 533 16.08 20.39 13.52
CA ASP A 533 16.48 19.99 14.85
C ASP A 533 15.97 20.93 15.95
N ASP A 534 15.87 20.38 17.12
CA ASP A 534 15.71 21.12 18.37
C ASP A 534 17.09 21.28 19.04
N VAL A 535 17.32 22.42 19.64
CA VAL A 535 18.57 22.73 20.35
C VAL A 535 18.29 22.86 21.84
N ILE A 536 19.08 22.16 22.66
CA ILE A 536 19.09 22.32 24.10
C ILE A 536 20.16 23.35 24.50
N VAL A 537 19.80 24.27 25.35
CA VAL A 537 20.67 25.27 25.92
C VAL A 537 20.61 25.18 27.42
N ILE A 538 21.79 25.04 28.10
CA ILE A 538 21.91 25.01 29.54
C ILE A 538 22.75 26.19 29.98
N ARG A 539 22.23 26.99 30.91
CA ARG A 539 22.91 28.18 31.45
C ARG A 539 23.52 27.90 32.83
N LYS A 540 24.47 28.73 33.23
CA LYS A 540 25.19 28.65 34.53
C LYS A 540 24.26 28.81 35.72
N ASP A 541 23.17 29.55 35.62
CA ASP A 541 22.15 29.71 36.65
C ASP A 541 21.27 28.47 36.87
N GLY A 542 21.50 27.39 36.12
CA GLY A 542 20.74 26.15 36.19
C GLY A 542 19.50 26.11 35.31
N ILE A 543 19.20 27.16 34.59
CA ILE A 543 18.08 27.20 33.68
C ILE A 543 18.46 26.55 32.34
N PHE A 544 17.59 25.70 31.85
CA PHE A 544 17.70 25.15 30.50
C PHE A 544 16.39 25.26 29.72
N SER A 545 16.50 25.30 28.41
CA SER A 545 15.37 25.31 27.49
C SER A 545 15.69 24.54 26.23
N ILE A 546 14.64 23.97 25.59
CA ILE A 546 14.74 23.37 24.27
C ILE A 546 13.97 24.25 23.30
N ARG A 547 14.62 24.58 22.18
CA ARG A 547 14.07 25.47 21.17
C ARG A 547 14.31 24.90 19.79
N LYS A 548 13.43 25.23 18.83
CA LYS A 548 13.71 24.92 17.43
C LYS A 548 14.89 25.76 16.96
N ILE A 549 15.81 25.16 16.22
CA ILE A 549 16.94 25.87 15.65
C ILE A 549 16.47 27.02 14.74
N GLN A 550 17.13 28.17 14.87
CA GLN A 550 16.88 29.37 14.07
C GLN A 550 18.18 29.95 13.51
N GLU A 551 18.08 30.93 12.61
CA GLU A 551 19.22 31.62 12.04
C GLU A 551 20.07 32.27 13.12
N LYS A 552 19.42 32.98 14.06
CA LYS A 552 20.03 33.63 15.23
C LYS A 552 18.93 33.82 16.28
N GLU A 553 19.14 33.27 17.47
CA GLU A 553 18.20 33.41 18.61
C GLU A 553 18.94 33.79 19.89
N TYR A 554 18.37 34.73 20.66
CA TYR A 554 18.87 35.06 21.98
C TYR A 554 18.34 34.08 23.03
N VAL A 555 19.24 33.39 23.72
CA VAL A 555 18.94 32.34 24.70
C VAL A 555 19.35 32.68 26.13
N GLY A 556 19.92 33.86 26.33
CA GLY A 556 20.41 34.32 27.62
C GLY A 556 21.93 34.19 27.77
N LYS A 557 22.50 35.04 28.65
CA LYS A 557 23.94 35.06 28.92
C LYS A 557 24.39 33.91 29.84
N LYS A 558 25.69 33.64 29.89
CA LYS A 558 26.34 32.61 30.70
C LYS A 558 25.92 31.20 30.35
N ILE A 559 25.89 30.91 29.05
CA ILE A 559 25.65 29.56 28.53
C ILE A 559 26.78 28.63 29.00
N LEU A 560 26.47 27.42 29.44
CA LEU A 560 27.40 26.35 29.76
C LEU A 560 27.46 25.27 28.70
N TYR A 561 26.30 24.96 28.08
CA TYR A 561 26.20 23.91 27.11
C TYR A 561 25.16 24.26 26.05
N VAL A 562 25.48 23.95 24.82
CA VAL A 562 24.55 23.96 23.67
C VAL A 562 24.75 22.67 22.89
N GLY A 563 23.68 22.07 22.40
CA GLY A 563 23.78 20.88 21.55
C GLY A 563 22.43 20.54 20.89
N VAL A 564 22.45 19.63 19.92
CA VAL A 564 21.21 19.11 19.32
C VAL A 564 20.49 18.24 20.33
N PHE A 565 19.19 18.45 20.48
CA PHE A 565 18.32 17.68 21.37
C PHE A 565 17.59 16.57 20.63
N LYS A 566 17.75 15.34 21.09
CA LYS A 566 17.01 14.18 20.59
C LYS A 566 15.87 13.86 21.55
N LYS A 567 14.64 13.90 21.05
CA LYS A 567 13.44 13.55 21.82
C LYS A 567 13.44 12.05 22.13
N ASN A 568 12.99 11.69 23.34
CA ASN A 568 12.94 10.30 23.85
C ASN A 568 14.31 9.61 24.00
N ASP A 569 15.41 10.37 23.97
CA ASP A 569 16.74 9.83 24.24
C ASP A 569 16.90 9.54 25.74
N THR A 570 16.92 8.27 26.08
CA THR A 570 17.13 7.77 27.46
C THR A 570 18.59 7.49 27.79
N ARG A 571 19.48 7.57 26.77
CA ARG A 571 20.90 7.25 26.94
C ARG A 571 21.75 8.47 27.26
N THR A 572 21.45 9.62 26.66
CA THR A 572 22.18 10.85 26.96
C THR A 572 21.94 11.26 28.43
N THR A 573 23.00 11.17 29.23
CA THR A 573 22.99 11.45 30.67
C THR A 573 23.79 12.72 31.00
N PHE A 574 23.19 13.58 31.81
CA PHE A 574 23.80 14.82 32.28
C PHE A 574 24.34 14.57 33.70
N ASN A 575 25.65 14.71 33.88
CA ASN A 575 26.30 14.65 35.21
C ASN A 575 26.55 16.08 35.67
N VAL A 576 25.99 16.48 36.79
CA VAL A 576 25.95 17.87 37.25
C VAL A 576 26.37 17.98 38.71
N VAL A 577 27.25 18.97 38.98
CA VAL A 577 27.47 19.51 40.34
C VAL A 577 26.94 20.94 40.35
N TYR A 578 26.08 21.26 41.31
CA TYR A 578 25.55 22.61 41.48
C TYR A 578 25.62 23.08 42.92
N GLN A 579 25.72 24.39 43.12
CA GLN A 579 25.57 25.04 44.42
C GLN A 579 24.13 25.52 44.58
N ASP A 580 23.49 25.20 45.71
CA ASP A 580 22.13 25.58 46.03
C ASP A 580 22.11 26.91 46.81
N GLY A 581 21.75 28.01 46.13
CA GLY A 581 21.85 29.36 46.65
C GLY A 581 23.27 29.93 46.64
N ALA A 582 23.44 31.23 46.92
CA ALA A 582 24.72 31.95 46.84
C ALA A 582 25.80 31.43 47.83
N PHE A 583 25.38 30.87 48.97
CA PHE A 583 26.25 30.39 50.03
C PHE A 583 25.86 28.96 50.49
N GLY A 584 25.02 28.26 49.72
CA GLY A 584 24.50 26.95 50.10
C GLY A 584 25.46 25.80 49.80
N LYS A 585 24.95 24.58 50.11
CA LYS A 585 25.66 23.33 49.91
C LYS A 585 25.83 22.98 48.46
N PHE A 586 26.83 22.16 48.15
CA PHE A 586 27.02 21.59 46.82
C PHE A 586 26.37 20.22 46.71
N TYR A 587 25.61 20.02 45.62
CA TYR A 587 24.90 18.79 45.28
C TYR A 587 25.43 18.22 44.01
N VAL A 588 25.36 16.88 43.90
CA VAL A 588 25.72 16.12 42.70
C VAL A 588 24.53 15.27 42.26
N LYS A 589 24.26 15.24 40.96
CA LYS A 589 23.21 14.43 40.37
C LYS A 589 23.49 14.01 38.96
N ARG A 590 22.84 12.90 38.56
CA ARG A 590 22.77 12.38 37.20
C ARG A 590 21.32 12.30 36.75
N PHE A 591 21.02 12.71 35.54
CA PHE A 591 19.66 12.68 35.00
C PHE A 591 19.64 12.70 33.49
N ASN A 592 18.52 12.27 32.89
CA ASN A 592 18.23 12.32 31.47
C ASN A 592 17.13 13.35 31.21
N ILE A 593 17.10 13.86 29.97
CA ILE A 593 16.07 14.80 29.51
C ILE A 593 15.39 14.17 28.28
N THR A 594 14.24 13.52 28.46
CA THR A 594 13.57 12.73 27.43
C THR A 594 12.41 13.45 26.76
N SER A 595 11.63 14.24 27.51
CA SER A 595 10.48 14.97 26.94
C SER A 595 10.29 16.32 27.62
N ILE A 596 10.06 17.35 26.82
CA ILE A 596 9.92 18.75 27.29
C ILE A 596 9.03 19.55 26.35
N ILE A 597 8.34 20.57 26.87
CA ILE A 597 7.62 21.55 26.08
C ILE A 597 8.64 22.55 25.51
N ARG A 598 8.65 22.73 24.18
CA ARG A 598 9.49 23.72 23.48
C ARG A 598 9.31 25.12 24.04
N SER A 599 10.40 25.89 24.07
CA SER A 599 10.46 27.28 24.51
C SER A 599 10.10 27.54 25.98
N LYS A 600 9.83 26.49 26.76
CA LYS A 600 9.63 26.60 28.20
C LYS A 600 10.97 26.49 28.91
N GLU A 601 11.21 27.36 29.89
CA GLU A 601 12.40 27.30 30.75
C GLU A 601 12.17 26.34 31.90
N TYR A 602 13.18 25.56 32.23
CA TYR A 602 13.21 24.58 33.32
C TYR A 602 14.46 24.78 34.17
N ASP A 603 14.35 24.55 35.47
CA ASP A 603 15.48 24.68 36.43
C ASP A 603 16.05 23.30 36.79
N ILE A 604 17.35 23.12 36.59
CA ILE A 604 18.09 21.93 37.02
C ILE A 604 18.33 21.95 38.52
N THR A 605 18.45 23.13 39.16
CA THR A 605 18.70 23.31 40.58
C THR A 605 17.43 23.13 41.42
N GLN A 606 17.37 23.69 42.62
CA GLN A 606 16.15 23.68 43.43
C GLN A 606 15.38 25.01 43.35
N GLY A 607 15.75 25.90 42.46
CA GLY A 607 15.09 27.22 42.34
C GLY A 607 15.49 28.24 43.38
N THR A 608 16.47 27.93 44.25
CA THR A 608 16.94 28.89 45.29
C THR A 608 17.70 30.01 44.61
N LYS A 609 17.35 31.25 44.93
CA LYS A 609 17.99 32.43 44.34
C LYS A 609 19.49 32.43 44.58
N GLY A 610 20.24 32.54 43.44
CA GLY A 610 21.71 32.51 43.49
C GLY A 610 22.34 31.12 43.33
N SER A 611 21.52 30.10 43.02
CA SER A 611 22.03 28.79 42.66
C SER A 611 22.83 28.88 41.35
N LYS A 612 23.83 28.00 41.20
CA LYS A 612 24.67 27.93 39.99
C LYS A 612 25.24 26.54 39.76
N ILE A 613 25.31 26.15 38.51
CA ILE A 613 26.06 24.95 38.09
C ILE A 613 27.55 25.28 38.16
N VAL A 614 28.35 24.39 38.79
CA VAL A 614 29.78 24.49 38.89
C VAL A 614 30.55 23.44 38.08
N TYR A 615 29.86 22.35 37.71
CA TYR A 615 30.34 21.32 36.78
C TYR A 615 29.18 20.74 36.00
N LEU A 616 29.39 20.49 34.72
CA LEU A 616 28.45 19.84 33.84
C LEU A 616 29.23 19.02 32.82
N SER A 617 28.85 17.75 32.66
CA SER A 617 29.23 16.91 31.54
C SER A 617 27.99 16.31 30.89
N VAL A 618 28.08 16.08 29.57
CA VAL A 618 27.00 15.47 28.78
C VAL A 618 27.57 14.19 28.19
N ASN A 619 26.94 13.09 28.51
CA ASN A 619 27.44 11.72 28.28
C ASN A 619 26.44 10.96 27.41
N PRO A 620 26.68 10.80 26.08
CA PRO A 620 25.71 10.25 25.13
C PRO A 620 25.29 8.82 25.40
N ASN A 621 26.08 8.06 26.11
CA ASN A 621 25.83 6.66 26.42
C ASN A 621 25.88 6.35 27.94
N GLY A 622 25.54 7.34 28.79
CA GLY A 622 25.48 7.15 30.23
C GLY A 622 26.83 6.91 30.91
N GLU A 623 27.90 7.46 30.33
CA GLU A 623 29.25 7.37 30.90
C GLU A 623 29.29 8.08 32.26
N ALA A 624 30.09 7.55 33.15
CA ALA A 624 30.25 8.02 34.52
C ALA A 624 31.73 8.30 34.84
N GLU A 625 32.11 9.56 34.69
CA GLU A 625 33.50 9.99 34.96
C GLU A 625 33.80 10.17 36.41
N VAL A 626 35.08 10.14 36.78
CA VAL A 626 35.59 10.54 38.08
C VAL A 626 36.09 11.97 38.03
N ILE A 627 35.65 12.78 38.99
CA ILE A 627 36.05 14.19 39.11
C ILE A 627 36.93 14.47 40.34
N ASN A 628 37.86 15.38 40.16
CA ASN A 628 38.62 16.00 41.23
C ASN A 628 37.95 17.28 41.69
N VAL A 629 37.60 17.38 42.94
CA VAL A 629 36.97 18.56 43.58
C VAL A 629 37.97 19.24 44.50
N SER A 630 38.36 20.46 44.18
CA SER A 630 39.22 21.31 44.99
C SER A 630 38.39 22.19 45.94
N LEU A 631 38.71 22.18 47.18
CA LEU A 631 38.00 22.90 48.22
C LEU A 631 38.81 24.11 48.71
N LYS A 632 38.13 25.17 49.13
CA LYS A 632 38.80 26.33 49.75
C LYS A 632 39.48 25.89 51.03
N SER A 633 40.82 26.15 51.15
CA SER A 633 41.60 25.83 52.37
C SER A 633 41.00 26.48 53.62
N ALA A 634 40.92 25.71 54.69
CA ALA A 634 40.43 26.15 55.99
C ALA A 634 41.39 25.65 57.11
N PRO A 635 41.48 26.37 58.23
CA PRO A 635 42.33 25.94 59.38
C PRO A 635 41.96 24.48 59.82
N ARG A 636 42.97 23.67 60.05
CA ARG A 636 42.85 22.20 60.47
C ARG A 636 42.39 21.26 59.31
N MET A 637 42.53 21.64 58.08
CA MET A 637 42.21 20.78 56.95
C MET A 637 43.43 19.98 56.48
N LYS A 638 43.35 18.62 56.53
CA LYS A 638 44.47 17.73 56.16
C LYS A 638 44.62 17.67 54.62
N THR A 639 43.50 17.69 53.87
CA THR A 639 43.48 17.67 52.41
C THR A 639 42.43 18.62 51.88
N ASN A 640 42.77 19.43 50.88
CA ASN A 640 41.85 20.35 50.21
C ASN A 640 41.34 19.82 48.85
N ARG A 641 41.57 18.52 48.57
CA ARG A 641 41.09 17.82 47.36
C ARG A 641 40.29 16.59 47.77
N MET A 642 39.23 16.30 47.07
CA MET A 642 38.46 15.08 47.15
C MET A 642 38.12 14.59 45.76
N GLU A 643 37.96 13.30 45.59
CA GLU A 643 37.52 12.67 44.35
C GLU A 643 36.05 12.27 44.51
N TYR A 644 35.32 12.30 43.41
CA TYR A 644 33.95 11.83 43.33
C TYR A 644 33.74 11.05 42.04
N ASP A 645 33.26 9.82 42.20
CA ASP A 645 32.94 8.94 41.07
C ASP A 645 31.42 8.98 40.80
N PHE A 646 31.04 9.40 39.60
CA PHE A 646 29.65 9.46 39.18
C PHE A 646 29.01 8.05 39.00
N ALA A 647 29.80 6.96 38.86
CA ALA A 647 29.28 5.60 38.77
C ALA A 647 28.51 5.18 40.02
N GLN A 648 28.87 5.77 41.19
CA GLN A 648 28.17 5.52 42.46
C GLN A 648 26.81 6.21 42.53
N LEU A 649 26.39 6.98 41.50
CA LEU A 649 25.17 7.77 41.53
C LEU A 649 24.17 7.25 40.49
N ALA A 650 23.02 6.78 40.94
CA ALA A 650 21.94 6.37 40.05
C ALA A 650 21.39 7.54 39.24
N ILE A 651 21.05 7.27 37.99
CA ILE A 651 20.34 8.22 37.09
C ILE A 651 18.92 8.39 37.64
N LYS A 652 18.52 9.63 37.94
CA LYS A 652 17.21 9.98 38.52
C LYS A 652 16.51 11.02 37.67
N SER A 653 15.29 11.39 38.06
CA SER A 653 14.56 12.49 37.41
C SER A 653 15.37 13.80 37.51
N ARG A 654 15.28 14.63 36.45
CA ARG A 654 15.87 15.99 36.38
C ARG A 654 15.49 16.87 37.57
N ASN A 655 14.28 16.68 38.13
CA ASN A 655 13.79 17.45 39.29
C ASN A 655 14.36 16.98 40.61
N ALA A 656 15.10 15.86 40.64
CA ALA A 656 15.71 15.37 41.91
C ALA A 656 16.76 16.35 42.39
N LYS A 657 16.84 16.53 43.74
CA LYS A 657 17.83 17.39 44.40
C LYS A 657 19.24 16.87 44.20
N GLY A 658 19.42 15.57 44.12
CA GLY A 658 20.74 14.92 44.11
C GLY A 658 21.31 14.69 45.51
N ASN A 659 22.48 14.11 45.55
CA ASN A 659 23.19 13.82 46.82
C ASN A 659 24.05 15.00 47.21
N THR A 660 24.24 15.23 48.52
CA THR A 660 25.14 16.28 49.01
C THR A 660 26.59 15.87 48.72
N LEU A 661 27.31 16.68 47.92
CA LEU A 661 28.71 16.49 47.65
C LEU A 661 29.57 17.04 48.83
N THR A 662 29.33 18.28 49.16
CA THR A 662 30.03 18.95 50.26
C THR A 662 29.31 20.19 50.77
N THR A 663 29.53 20.53 52.05
CA THR A 663 29.07 21.78 52.63
C THR A 663 30.11 22.89 52.51
N ARG A 664 31.35 22.56 52.09
CA ARG A 664 32.48 23.47 52.00
C ARG A 664 32.47 24.16 50.60
N VAL A 665 33.13 25.30 50.56
CA VAL A 665 33.24 26.07 49.30
C VAL A 665 34.15 25.34 48.32
N VAL A 666 33.61 24.99 47.18
CA VAL A 666 34.34 24.40 46.05
C VAL A 666 34.98 25.52 45.26
N THR A 667 36.29 25.41 44.97
CA THR A 667 37.08 26.39 44.21
C THR A 667 37.18 26.00 42.71
N SER A 668 37.37 24.71 42.43
CA SER A 668 37.37 24.19 41.04
C SER A 668 37.00 22.71 41.04
N ILE A 669 36.46 22.27 39.88
CA ILE A 669 36.19 20.84 39.59
C ILE A 669 36.85 20.54 38.25
N SER A 670 37.55 19.42 38.14
CA SER A 670 38.15 18.95 36.89
C SER A 670 37.88 17.45 36.73
N ARG A 671 37.71 16.98 35.51
CA ARG A 671 37.58 15.56 35.19
C ARG A 671 38.96 14.89 35.44
N LYS A 672 38.97 13.75 36.15
CA LYS A 672 40.16 12.96 36.42
C LYS A 672 40.29 11.82 35.39
N THR A 673 39.24 11.06 35.16
CA THR A 673 39.20 9.96 34.20
C THR A 673 37.91 9.99 33.39
N GLU A 674 37.97 9.50 32.17
CA GLU A 674 36.79 9.25 31.40
C GLU A 674 36.00 8.10 32.01
N GLY A 675 34.66 8.19 31.93
CA GLY A 675 33.80 7.19 32.53
C GLY A 675 33.53 6.05 31.58
N VAL A 676 33.13 4.93 32.17
CA VAL A 676 32.51 3.82 31.40
C VAL A 676 30.99 3.94 31.47
N SER A 677 30.30 3.43 30.47
CA SER A 677 28.86 3.40 30.48
C SER A 677 28.29 2.60 31.66
N THR A 678 27.33 3.19 32.35
CA THR A 678 26.58 2.52 33.45
C THR A 678 25.22 2.00 33.03
N LEU A 679 24.90 2.08 31.73
CA LEU A 679 23.63 1.60 31.19
C LEU A 679 23.75 0.13 30.83
N SER A 680 22.67 -0.62 31.02
CA SER A 680 22.57 -2.01 30.61
C SER A 680 22.59 -2.16 29.08
N ALA A 681 22.94 -3.35 28.60
CA ALA A 681 22.83 -3.72 27.20
C ALA A 681 21.37 -3.57 26.73
N ILE A 682 21.20 -3.32 25.43
CA ILE A 682 19.88 -3.11 24.82
C ILE A 682 19.45 -4.42 24.18
N LYS A 683 18.23 -4.85 24.48
CA LYS A 683 17.61 -5.94 23.73
C LYS A 683 17.18 -5.43 22.35
N VAL A 684 17.57 -6.15 21.31
CA VAL A 684 17.26 -5.80 19.91
C VAL A 684 16.49 -6.95 19.29
N TRP A 685 15.39 -6.61 18.64
CA TRP A 685 14.55 -7.53 17.89
C TRP A 685 14.63 -7.22 16.40
N PHE A 686 14.44 -8.23 15.58
CA PHE A 686 14.29 -8.09 14.13
C PHE A 686 12.87 -8.42 13.72
N ASP A 687 12.19 -7.44 13.13
CA ASP A 687 10.85 -7.60 12.54
C ASP A 687 10.98 -7.97 11.07
N SER A 688 10.65 -9.22 10.73
CA SER A 688 10.75 -9.75 9.37
C SER A 688 9.73 -9.13 8.42
N SER A 689 8.62 -8.59 8.94
CA SER A 689 7.55 -7.99 8.11
C SER A 689 7.95 -6.62 7.55
N VAL A 690 8.72 -5.86 8.32
CA VAL A 690 9.23 -4.53 7.92
C VAL A 690 10.71 -4.53 7.58
N LYS A 691 11.40 -5.67 7.75
CA LYS A 691 12.84 -5.85 7.53
C LYS A 691 13.71 -4.85 8.31
N ARG A 692 13.36 -4.59 9.57
CA ARG A 692 14.05 -3.62 10.43
C ARG A 692 14.31 -4.13 11.84
N LEU A 693 15.29 -3.49 12.49
CA LEU A 693 15.54 -3.66 13.92
C LEU A 693 14.57 -2.80 14.72
N ASN A 694 14.23 -3.28 15.92
CA ASN A 694 13.44 -2.53 16.87
C ASN A 694 13.80 -2.89 18.33
N THR A 695 13.33 -2.06 19.25
CA THR A 695 13.42 -2.27 20.70
C THR A 695 12.04 -2.54 21.33
N ASP A 696 11.00 -2.65 20.50
CA ASP A 696 9.59 -2.71 20.90
C ASP A 696 9.08 -4.15 21.04
N GLN A 697 9.97 -5.13 21.10
CA GLN A 697 9.68 -6.56 21.23
C GLN A 697 8.87 -7.15 20.06
N ARG A 698 9.04 -6.58 18.85
CA ARG A 698 8.39 -7.09 17.63
C ARG A 698 9.34 -8.01 16.86
N GLY A 699 8.90 -9.22 16.55
CA GLY A 699 9.66 -10.18 15.76
C GLY A 699 10.62 -11.05 16.56
N ILE A 700 11.77 -11.38 15.98
CA ILE A 700 12.76 -12.31 16.55
C ILE A 700 13.74 -11.56 17.45
N LEU A 701 13.92 -12.00 18.69
CA LEU A 701 14.96 -11.46 19.58
C LEU A 701 16.34 -11.87 19.07
N LEU A 702 17.17 -10.90 18.72
CA LEU A 702 18.56 -11.12 18.32
C LEU A 702 19.53 -11.24 19.50
N GLY A 703 19.12 -10.77 20.69
CA GLY A 703 19.92 -10.78 21.90
C GLY A 703 20.10 -9.41 22.57
N GLU A 704 21.01 -9.36 23.53
CA GLU A 704 21.42 -8.13 24.23
C GLU A 704 22.67 -7.56 23.57
N PHE A 705 22.62 -6.27 23.21
CA PHE A 705 23.70 -5.58 22.53
C PHE A 705 24.33 -4.51 23.41
N ALA A 706 25.63 -4.63 23.65
CA ALA A 706 26.46 -3.64 24.30
C ALA A 706 27.16 -2.74 23.26
N SER A 707 27.89 -1.72 23.75
CA SER A 707 28.66 -0.85 22.85
C SER A 707 29.72 -1.64 22.09
N GLY A 708 29.70 -1.58 20.78
CA GLY A 708 30.67 -2.30 19.91
C GLY A 708 30.15 -3.58 19.30
N ASP A 709 29.05 -4.15 19.79
CA ASP A 709 28.42 -5.35 19.21
C ASP A 709 27.92 -5.07 17.78
N LYS A 710 27.92 -6.11 16.97
CA LYS A 710 27.53 -6.05 15.56
C LYS A 710 26.51 -7.13 15.23
N ILE A 711 25.90 -7.02 14.09
CA ILE A 711 24.91 -7.95 13.52
C ILE A 711 25.51 -8.56 12.26
N LEU A 712 25.41 -9.88 12.14
CA LEU A 712 25.68 -10.64 10.93
C LEU A 712 24.38 -10.86 10.17
N THR A 713 24.42 -10.62 8.85
CA THR A 713 23.32 -10.87 7.90
C THR A 713 23.80 -11.72 6.75
N LEU A 714 23.00 -12.71 6.34
CA LEU A 714 23.25 -13.60 5.21
C LEU A 714 22.08 -13.53 4.24
N TYR A 715 22.37 -13.49 2.95
CA TYR A 715 21.42 -13.25 1.87
C TYR A 715 21.36 -14.41 0.87
N ALA A 716 20.20 -14.67 0.29
CA ALA A 716 20.00 -15.72 -0.73
C ALA A 716 20.88 -15.50 -1.97
N SER A 717 21.23 -14.26 -2.25
CA SER A 717 22.17 -13.87 -3.31
C SER A 717 23.64 -14.32 -3.05
N GLY A 718 23.90 -15.03 -1.93
CA GLY A 718 25.24 -15.51 -1.59
C GLY A 718 26.18 -14.45 -1.05
N HIS A 719 25.64 -13.42 -0.43
CA HIS A 719 26.42 -12.38 0.23
C HIS A 719 26.24 -12.42 1.75
N TYR A 720 27.24 -11.90 2.48
CA TYR A 720 27.06 -11.53 3.88
C TYR A 720 27.44 -10.08 4.14
N ARG A 721 26.89 -9.51 5.19
CA ARG A 721 27.21 -8.15 5.67
C ARG A 721 27.26 -8.11 7.17
N ILE A 722 28.22 -7.36 7.74
CA ILE A 722 28.26 -7.04 9.17
C ILE A 722 27.86 -5.58 9.34
N THR A 723 26.86 -5.32 10.17
CA THR A 723 26.37 -3.96 10.46
C THR A 723 26.44 -3.68 11.96
N ASN A 724 26.31 -2.40 12.34
CA ASN A 724 25.96 -2.04 13.70
C ASN A 724 24.48 -2.37 13.95
N TYR A 725 24.02 -2.23 15.20
CA TYR A 725 22.62 -2.42 15.59
C TYR A 725 21.81 -1.12 15.57
N ASP A 726 22.10 -0.19 14.63
CA ASP A 726 21.32 1.02 14.44
C ASP A 726 19.92 0.68 13.93
N LEU A 727 18.89 1.23 14.58
CA LEU A 727 17.49 0.96 14.22
C LEU A 727 17.09 1.52 12.84
N SER A 728 17.92 2.40 12.26
CA SER A 728 17.74 2.92 10.90
C SER A 728 18.19 1.93 9.81
N ASN A 729 18.88 0.85 10.15
CA ASN A 729 19.38 -0.12 9.16
C ASN A 729 18.23 -0.75 8.36
N HIS A 730 18.40 -0.82 7.04
CA HIS A 730 17.54 -1.58 6.12
C HIS A 730 18.19 -2.90 5.75
N PHE A 731 17.37 -3.93 5.67
CA PHE A 731 17.80 -5.26 5.24
C PHE A 731 17.04 -5.63 3.96
N ASP A 732 17.79 -6.22 2.99
CA ASP A 732 17.22 -6.58 1.69
C ASP A 732 16.19 -7.70 1.82
N ASP A 733 15.31 -7.82 0.83
CA ASP A 733 14.21 -8.80 0.83
C ASP A 733 14.70 -10.26 0.78
N ASP A 734 15.88 -10.48 0.22
CA ASP A 734 16.54 -11.78 0.11
C ASP A 734 17.34 -12.18 1.38
N LEU A 735 17.12 -11.50 2.51
CA LEU A 735 17.72 -11.86 3.80
C LEU A 735 17.23 -13.24 4.27
N ILE A 736 18.17 -14.17 4.47
CA ILE A 736 17.88 -15.53 4.97
C ILE A 736 18.11 -15.62 6.48
N LYS A 737 19.24 -15.06 6.97
CA LYS A 737 19.65 -15.18 8.38
C LYS A 737 20.12 -13.84 8.90
N ILE A 738 19.73 -13.53 10.14
CA ILE A 738 20.18 -12.37 10.90
C ILE A 738 20.42 -12.79 12.35
N GLU A 739 21.59 -12.46 12.89
CA GLU A 739 21.93 -12.77 14.28
C GLU A 739 23.00 -11.80 14.84
N LYS A 740 23.20 -11.83 16.15
CA LYS A 740 24.33 -11.14 16.79
C LYS A 740 25.63 -11.74 16.27
N PHE A 741 26.53 -10.90 15.78
CA PHE A 741 27.81 -11.35 15.23
C PHE A 741 28.75 -11.87 16.33
N ASN A 742 29.23 -13.09 16.15
CA ASN A 742 30.32 -13.68 16.92
C ASN A 742 31.47 -14.04 15.98
N PRO A 743 32.70 -13.46 16.15
CA PRO A 743 33.82 -13.70 15.23
C PRO A 743 34.35 -15.15 15.27
N GLU A 744 34.10 -15.90 16.35
CA GLU A 744 34.55 -17.27 16.52
C GLU A 744 33.57 -18.31 15.96
N LYS A 745 32.33 -17.88 15.71
CA LYS A 745 31.26 -18.76 15.22
C LYS A 745 31.35 -18.98 13.72
N PRO A 746 31.53 -20.23 13.23
CA PRO A 746 31.65 -20.50 11.81
C PRO A 746 30.30 -20.50 11.10
N VAL A 747 30.32 -20.10 9.84
CA VAL A 747 29.18 -20.22 8.91
C VAL A 747 29.38 -21.40 7.99
N SER A 748 28.38 -22.27 7.88
CA SER A 748 28.35 -23.45 7.02
C SER A 748 27.40 -23.21 5.85
N VAL A 749 27.90 -23.34 4.62
CA VAL A 749 27.15 -23.00 3.40
C VAL A 749 27.20 -24.15 2.42
N PHE A 750 26.03 -24.58 1.94
CA PHE A 750 25.88 -25.48 0.80
C PHE A 750 25.54 -24.69 -0.45
N TYR A 751 26.25 -24.94 -1.52
CA TYR A 751 26.01 -24.25 -2.78
C TYR A 751 26.20 -25.20 -3.99
N ILE A 752 25.54 -24.86 -5.09
CA ILE A 752 25.66 -25.55 -6.38
C ILE A 752 26.66 -24.79 -7.24
N GLU A 753 27.74 -25.44 -7.65
CA GLU A 753 28.68 -24.86 -8.61
C GLU A 753 28.11 -24.93 -10.01
N LYS A 754 28.18 -23.82 -10.74
CA LYS A 754 27.58 -23.68 -12.06
C LYS A 754 28.16 -24.67 -13.11
N GLU A 755 29.47 -24.84 -13.12
CA GLU A 755 30.15 -25.67 -14.11
C GLU A 755 29.92 -27.15 -13.90
N SER A 756 30.16 -27.68 -12.68
CA SER A 756 30.07 -29.11 -12.37
C SER A 756 28.68 -29.57 -11.98
N GLN A 757 27.73 -28.66 -11.75
CA GLN A 757 26.37 -28.93 -11.24
C GLN A 757 26.39 -29.82 -9.97
N SER A 758 27.45 -29.70 -9.20
CA SER A 758 27.71 -30.50 -7.98
C SER A 758 27.45 -29.63 -6.76
N ILE A 759 27.08 -30.29 -5.65
CA ILE A 759 26.90 -29.62 -4.35
C ILE A 759 28.23 -29.57 -3.62
N TYR A 760 28.61 -28.40 -3.18
CA TYR A 760 29.77 -28.13 -2.33
C TYR A 760 29.34 -27.67 -0.95
N LEU A 761 30.09 -28.09 0.06
CA LEU A 761 30.01 -27.61 1.42
C LEU A 761 31.22 -26.73 1.70
N LYS A 762 30.99 -25.58 2.28
CA LYS A 762 31.98 -24.60 2.68
C LYS A 762 31.70 -24.13 4.10
N ARG A 763 32.74 -24.19 4.95
CA ARG A 763 32.65 -23.72 6.34
C ARG A 763 33.75 -22.68 6.57
N PHE A 764 33.40 -21.51 7.09
CA PHE A 764 34.36 -20.41 7.24
C PHE A 764 33.99 -19.49 8.38
N LEU A 765 35.01 -18.80 8.92
CA LEU A 765 34.82 -17.69 9.86
C LEU A 765 34.55 -16.39 9.08
N VAL A 766 33.61 -15.62 9.57
CA VAL A 766 33.21 -14.35 8.94
C VAL A 766 34.25 -13.27 9.23
N GLU A 767 34.85 -12.71 8.20
CA GLU A 767 35.81 -11.61 8.33
C GLU A 767 35.09 -10.30 8.64
N PRO A 768 35.50 -9.54 9.69
CA PRO A 768 34.86 -8.28 10.03
C PRO A 768 35.00 -7.26 8.88
N SER A 769 33.91 -6.93 8.22
CA SER A 769 33.88 -5.95 7.15
C SER A 769 32.51 -5.25 7.11
N ASN A 770 32.50 -3.93 6.94
CA ASN A 770 31.26 -3.15 6.75
C ASN A 770 30.72 -3.23 5.29
N LYS A 771 31.43 -3.93 4.39
CA LYS A 771 31.03 -4.12 2.99
C LYS A 771 30.22 -5.40 2.84
N LYS A 772 29.33 -5.46 1.88
CA LYS A 772 28.76 -6.72 1.39
C LYS A 772 29.89 -7.55 0.78
N ILE A 773 30.11 -8.74 1.29
CA ILE A 773 31.12 -9.68 0.81
C ILE A 773 30.41 -10.82 0.13
N ASN A 774 30.82 -11.11 -1.11
CA ASN A 774 30.33 -12.25 -1.85
C ASN A 774 31.03 -13.52 -1.34
N ILE A 775 30.27 -14.48 -0.84
CA ILE A 775 30.76 -15.78 -0.39
C ILE A 775 31.37 -16.56 -1.57
N PHE A 776 30.90 -16.30 -2.80
CA PHE A 776 31.26 -17.03 -4.03
C PHE A 776 32.12 -16.17 -4.98
N GLU A 777 32.92 -15.24 -4.49
CA GLU A 777 33.73 -14.31 -5.30
C GLU A 777 34.58 -15.04 -6.36
N GLU A 778 35.13 -16.21 -6.04
CA GLU A 778 35.94 -17.03 -6.93
C GLU A 778 35.13 -18.14 -7.67
N GLN A 779 33.83 -18.29 -7.40
CA GLN A 779 32.93 -19.28 -7.99
C GLN A 779 31.78 -18.62 -8.72
N GLU A 780 32.08 -17.96 -9.84
CA GLU A 780 31.14 -17.15 -10.59
C GLU A 780 29.89 -17.96 -11.01
N GLY A 781 28.71 -17.47 -10.61
CA GLY A 781 27.42 -18.10 -10.90
C GLY A 781 27.07 -19.31 -10.00
N ALA A 782 27.73 -19.46 -8.86
CA ALA A 782 27.32 -20.41 -7.83
C ALA A 782 25.97 -20.02 -7.22
N ILE A 783 25.13 -20.99 -6.89
CA ILE A 783 23.80 -20.81 -6.32
C ILE A 783 23.82 -21.30 -4.89
N LEU A 784 23.48 -20.43 -3.93
CA LEU A 784 23.30 -20.80 -2.54
C LEU A 784 22.12 -21.79 -2.43
N LYS A 785 22.33 -22.90 -1.73
CA LYS A 785 21.30 -23.91 -1.50
C LYS A 785 20.81 -23.89 -0.05
N GLU A 786 21.73 -24.01 0.89
CA GLU A 786 21.40 -24.03 2.31
C GLU A 786 22.50 -23.35 3.14
N VAL A 787 22.13 -22.79 4.30
CA VAL A 787 23.05 -22.11 5.22
C VAL A 787 22.69 -22.42 6.68
N SER A 788 23.70 -22.70 7.50
CA SER A 788 23.60 -22.74 8.96
C SER A 788 24.69 -21.87 9.59
N THR A 789 24.31 -21.22 10.68
CA THR A 789 25.21 -20.45 11.56
C THR A 789 25.36 -21.10 12.92
N ASP A 790 24.93 -22.34 13.10
CA ASP A 790 25.09 -23.09 14.35
C ASP A 790 26.55 -23.50 14.57
N TRP A 791 26.96 -23.63 15.84
CA TRP A 791 28.33 -24.03 16.18
C TRP A 791 28.69 -25.42 15.64
N LEU A 792 27.81 -26.38 15.88
CA LEU A 792 27.94 -27.79 15.50
C LEU A 792 26.67 -28.21 14.73
N PRO A 793 26.49 -27.71 13.48
CA PRO A 793 25.30 -28.03 12.70
C PRO A 793 25.27 -29.49 12.30
N ARG A 794 24.09 -30.13 12.42
CA ARG A 794 23.81 -31.51 11.97
C ARG A 794 22.86 -31.46 10.78
N MET A 795 23.03 -32.38 9.88
CA MET A 795 22.17 -32.48 8.70
C MET A 795 21.85 -33.94 8.35
N GLU A 796 20.70 -34.11 7.73
CA GLU A 796 20.36 -35.33 6.99
C GLU A 796 20.66 -35.13 5.51
N PHE A 797 21.44 -36.00 4.95
CA PHE A 797 21.82 -35.97 3.53
C PHE A 797 21.81 -37.37 2.96
N GLU A 798 21.06 -37.60 1.89
CA GLU A 798 20.89 -38.93 1.24
C GLU A 798 20.48 -40.03 2.25
N GLY A 799 19.62 -39.68 3.22
CA GLY A 799 19.10 -40.61 4.23
C GLY A 799 20.07 -40.98 5.34
N LYS A 800 21.17 -40.23 5.50
CA LYS A 800 22.14 -40.38 6.61
C LYS A 800 22.33 -39.07 7.32
N GLU A 801 22.51 -39.15 8.63
CA GLU A 801 22.83 -38.01 9.48
C GLU A 801 24.33 -37.77 9.50
N TYR A 802 24.73 -36.52 9.45
CA TYR A 802 26.12 -36.08 9.53
C TYR A 802 26.25 -34.86 10.43
N GLU A 803 27.34 -34.79 11.17
CA GLU A 803 27.83 -33.56 11.74
C GLU A 803 28.70 -32.83 10.72
N VAL A 804 28.38 -31.57 10.45
CA VAL A 804 29.03 -30.81 9.37
C VAL A 804 30.51 -30.57 9.66
N SER A 805 30.88 -30.49 10.95
CA SER A 805 32.27 -30.37 11.42
C SER A 805 33.15 -31.55 11.02
N GLU A 806 32.60 -32.76 10.99
CA GLU A 806 33.32 -33.98 10.53
C GLU A 806 33.47 -33.99 9.00
N LEU A 807 32.58 -33.39 8.28
CA LEU A 807 32.59 -33.37 6.82
C LEU A 807 33.52 -32.32 6.23
N CYS A 808 33.67 -31.18 6.90
CA CYS A 808 34.35 -30.03 6.34
C CYS A 808 35.02 -29.18 7.42
N ASP A 809 36.32 -28.97 7.28
CA ASP A 809 37.11 -28.09 8.11
C ASP A 809 36.75 -26.60 7.85
N ILE A 810 37.19 -25.72 8.73
CA ILE A 810 37.03 -24.25 8.53
C ILE A 810 38.08 -23.78 7.54
N PHE A 811 37.61 -23.20 6.43
CA PHE A 811 38.42 -22.63 5.37
C PHE A 811 38.37 -21.08 5.41
N LYS A 812 39.18 -20.43 4.58
CA LYS A 812 39.01 -19.02 4.28
C LYS A 812 37.73 -18.80 3.46
N CYS A 813 37.05 -17.66 3.64
CA CYS A 813 35.79 -17.35 2.96
C CYS A 813 35.89 -17.48 1.41
N LYS A 814 37.04 -17.23 0.80
CA LYS A 814 37.25 -17.34 -0.65
C LYS A 814 37.51 -18.79 -1.15
N ALA A 815 37.80 -19.75 -0.28
CA ALA A 815 38.07 -21.13 -0.71
C ALA A 815 36.85 -21.79 -1.31
N LYS A 816 37.04 -22.74 -2.22
CA LYS A 816 35.98 -23.49 -2.91
C LYS A 816 35.20 -24.44 -1.98
N GLY A 817 35.79 -24.91 -0.89
CA GLY A 817 35.16 -25.89 -0.01
C GLY A 817 35.27 -27.31 -0.54
N LYS A 818 34.50 -28.25 0.08
CA LYS A 818 34.54 -29.70 -0.20
C LYS A 818 33.30 -30.13 -0.99
N ARG A 819 33.49 -30.91 -2.05
CA ARG A 819 32.37 -31.45 -2.83
C ARG A 819 31.67 -32.55 -2.04
N VAL A 820 30.37 -32.44 -1.85
CA VAL A 820 29.53 -33.38 -1.08
C VAL A 820 28.76 -34.31 -2.02
N SER A 821 28.16 -33.77 -3.10
CA SER A 821 27.45 -34.60 -4.08
C SER A 821 27.73 -34.17 -5.52
N LYS A 822 27.61 -35.13 -6.43
CA LYS A 822 27.60 -34.85 -7.88
C LYS A 822 26.20 -34.56 -8.41
N ASN A 823 25.18 -34.80 -7.61
CA ASN A 823 23.79 -34.57 -7.97
C ASN A 823 23.29 -33.27 -7.31
N LYS A 824 22.93 -32.27 -8.10
CA LYS A 824 22.41 -30.98 -7.62
C LYS A 824 21.05 -31.07 -6.92
N ASP A 825 20.28 -32.13 -7.23
CA ASP A 825 18.91 -32.30 -6.73
C ASP A 825 18.87 -33.06 -5.39
N SER A 826 20.03 -33.50 -4.85
CA SER A 826 20.08 -34.10 -3.53
C SER A 826 19.57 -33.13 -2.47
N GLU A 827 18.59 -33.53 -1.68
CA GLU A 827 17.96 -32.75 -0.63
C GLU A 827 18.88 -32.68 0.61
N ILE A 828 18.99 -31.50 1.21
CA ILE A 828 19.73 -31.26 2.45
C ILE A 828 18.70 -30.78 3.47
N LYS A 829 18.64 -31.47 4.60
CA LYS A 829 17.73 -31.09 5.68
C LYS A 829 18.53 -30.87 6.98
N TRP A 830 18.42 -29.69 7.54
CA TRP A 830 19.00 -29.36 8.83
C TRP A 830 18.29 -30.10 9.96
N LEU A 831 19.07 -30.68 10.88
CA LEU A 831 18.63 -31.30 12.12
C LEU A 831 18.94 -30.37 13.29
N GLU A 832 18.47 -30.70 14.50
CA GLU A 832 18.87 -30.00 15.70
C GLU A 832 20.41 -30.05 15.86
N PRO A 833 21.07 -28.91 16.06
CA PRO A 833 22.53 -28.86 16.21
C PRO A 833 22.98 -29.61 17.46
N ALA A 834 24.20 -30.12 17.44
CA ALA A 834 24.79 -30.70 18.62
C ALA A 834 25.04 -29.62 19.69
N PRO A 835 24.91 -29.94 21.01
CA PRO A 835 25.16 -28.99 22.07
C PRO A 835 26.65 -28.56 22.05
N TYR A 836 26.87 -27.25 22.10
CA TYR A 836 28.19 -26.65 22.18
C TYR A 836 28.33 -26.06 23.58
N GLU A 837 29.26 -26.56 24.38
CA GLU A 837 29.62 -26.00 25.68
C GLU A 837 30.77 -25.01 25.47
N GLU A 838 30.54 -23.71 25.78
CA GLU A 838 31.62 -22.74 25.83
C GLU A 838 32.51 -23.12 27.03
N GLU A 839 33.78 -23.44 26.79
CA GLU A 839 34.77 -23.56 27.86
C GLU A 839 34.94 -22.18 28.52
N ASN A 840 34.30 -21.97 29.64
CA ASN A 840 34.52 -20.80 30.49
C ASN A 840 35.93 -20.88 31.10
N GLU A 841 36.95 -20.28 30.51
CA GLU A 841 38.32 -20.15 31.05
C GLU A 841 38.42 -19.26 32.32
N ASN A 842 37.34 -18.98 33.04
CA ASN A 842 37.36 -18.15 34.26
C ASN A 842 36.57 -18.75 35.44
N GLU A 843 36.75 -20.03 35.75
CA GLU A 843 36.47 -20.54 37.09
C GLU A 843 37.78 -20.89 37.76
N VAL A 844 38.39 -19.93 38.50
CA VAL A 844 39.35 -20.23 39.55
C VAL A 844 38.55 -20.93 40.67
N PRO A 845 38.87 -22.13 41.11
CA PRO A 845 38.16 -22.79 42.20
C PRO A 845 38.36 -21.99 43.51
N PHE A 846 37.30 -21.45 44.07
CA PHE A 846 37.29 -21.01 45.43
C PHE A 846 37.37 -22.27 46.32
N GLU A 847 38.47 -22.51 46.96
CA GLU A 847 38.58 -23.45 48.09
C GLU A 847 37.68 -22.93 49.24
N GLU A 848 36.64 -23.72 49.55
CA GLU A 848 35.84 -23.50 50.77
C GLU A 848 36.70 -23.84 51.99
N ASP A 849 37.16 -22.86 52.74
CA ASP A 849 37.63 -22.98 54.09
C ASP A 849 36.39 -23.10 55.04
N ASP A 850 36.12 -24.33 55.48
CA ASP A 850 35.24 -24.63 56.58
C ASP A 850 35.88 -24.10 57.84
N ASP A 851 35.41 -23.01 58.47
CA ASP A 851 35.38 -22.75 59.91
C ASP A 851 34.74 -21.37 60.17
N PHE A 852 33.49 -21.37 60.58
CA PHE A 852 32.92 -20.56 61.68
C PHE A 852 31.39 -20.81 61.75
N LYS A 853 31.04 -21.84 62.54
CA LYS A 853 29.76 -21.93 63.22
C LYS A 853 29.86 -21.22 64.56
N SER A 854 29.00 -20.18 64.79
CA SER A 854 28.31 -20.00 66.02
C SER A 854 27.28 -18.89 65.98
N GLU A 855 26.02 -19.28 66.19
CA GLU A 855 25.04 -18.65 67.08
C GLU A 855 24.57 -17.21 66.80
N PHE A 856 23.33 -17.12 66.39
CA PHE A 856 22.30 -16.51 67.23
C PHE A 856 20.92 -16.83 66.67
N ASN A 857 20.13 -17.43 67.54
CA ASN A 857 18.73 -17.78 67.46
C ASN A 857 17.83 -16.57 67.67
N ASP A 858 16.64 -16.66 67.07
CA ASP A 858 15.35 -16.26 67.64
C ASP A 858 14.60 -14.99 67.10
N LYS A 859 13.48 -15.33 66.56
CA LYS A 859 12.13 -14.63 66.66
C LYS A 859 11.97 -13.26 66.01
N GLU A 860 10.98 -12.97 65.32
CA GLU A 860 9.52 -13.27 65.36
C GLU A 860 8.83 -12.81 64.08
N THR A 861 7.87 -13.60 63.70
CA THR A 861 6.73 -13.33 62.79
C THR A 861 6.01 -12.03 63.11
N ILE A 862 5.54 -11.28 62.11
CA ILE A 862 4.17 -10.72 62.05
C ILE A 862 3.78 -10.36 60.63
N GLN A 863 2.59 -10.86 60.26
CA GLN A 863 1.74 -10.55 59.13
C GLN A 863 1.29 -9.08 59.09
N GLY A 864 0.96 -8.62 57.93
CA GLY A 864 0.15 -7.42 57.78
C GLY A 864 -0.05 -6.98 56.32
N SER A 865 -1.12 -7.41 55.79
CA SER A 865 -1.71 -7.09 54.47
C SER A 865 -2.19 -5.63 54.33
N LEU A 866 -2.42 -5.29 53.04
CA LEU A 866 -3.44 -4.32 52.53
C LEU A 866 -3.12 -2.80 52.63
N PHE A 867 -2.88 -2.17 51.54
CA PHE A 867 -3.81 -1.48 50.59
C PHE A 867 -3.05 -1.11 49.35
#